data_8c68b3df2f9b1074cca89eb340220226
#
_entry.id   8c68b3df2f9b1074cca89eb340220226
#
_cell.length_a   1.000
_cell.length_b   1.000
_cell.length_c   1.000
_cell.angle_alpha   90.00
_cell.angle_beta   90.00
_cell.angle_gamma   90.00
#
_symmetry.space_group_name_H-M   'P 1'
#
loop_
_entity.id
_entity.type
_entity.pdbx_description
1 polymer ?
#
loop_
_entity_poly.entity_id
_entity_poly.type
_entity_poly.pdbx_seq_one_letter_code
_entity_poly.pdbx_strand_id
1 'polypeptide(L)'
;MLATLPLLLSAAAPQAIALADTPRIPVAEPAPQADPQAAPRDDGDIVITARRREERLQNVPIAVSVLSGETISNTGAFNVNRLQTLQPSLQFYSSNPRNSAINIRGLGAPFGLTNDGIEQGVGLYIDQVYIGRVGASTFDFVDVERVEVLRGPQGTLYGKNTTAGAVNITTKKPSFEPEATFEVSTGNYGLVQIKASASAPIADGKLAARISTSVTKRGGTIYDITKDQNLQKQDNFSVRGQLLWRATPTLDLTFSADLSLQNPYCCVQYYARLAPTQRPLARQYTALAAAFGYTPPSFDPFDRVTDLDASINSRQEVGGLSLVGSWDVGSATVTSVTAWRYWDWKPANDRDFVGLPITTVSQNPSQQKQLSQEMRISSNGQRKFSYTLGAFFFNQTINTQGSQVQGPAASRWLLSGADASNPNVLDGLTSTNTISFDNTSFAVFGKLNWALTDKLHVQPGLRLNYDKKSGFYESVVSIANAQYNFVATADNVAALLAAFPNPSAARTTFQNQINTLAPQRYSPRFSAWNLSGDLTLSYDATPDVHFYATYARSFKSGGINLSGLPLNSTSTGVDLSTQTVKPEKVNHFEVGLKTQFLDRKLTVNLAGFWDEITDYQATVNNNAINVIRGYLANAGKVRVRGVEWDSSLRPSPRLSLYFNGAYTDARYVDFKNAPCPPELSGGSATAPGGVTDPAGTPGGRSPAYCDISGQILPGISKWALSWGGEFNVPVGNGKAYIGYDGSYRSRFSSNPSRSAYMDIAGYSLSNLRAGYRTDKFNVYGWVRNVFDQHYFELLSAQSGSTGLIVGQPGDPRTYGATLRVSF
;
A
#
# COMPACT_ATOMS: atom_id res chain seq x y z
N MET A 1 13.61 1.47 35.42
CA MET A 1 14.93 1.09 35.96
C MET A 1 15.83 0.90 34.75
N LEU A 2 16.67 1.88 34.47
CA LEU A 2 17.70 1.85 33.45
C LEU A 2 19.00 1.35 34.08
N ALA A 3 19.55 0.29 33.52
CA ALA A 3 20.91 -0.13 33.84
C ALA A 3 21.83 0.28 32.69
N THR A 4 22.78 1.13 32.98
CA THR A 4 23.85 1.63 32.11
C THR A 4 25.00 0.63 32.09
N LEU A 5 25.44 0.23 30.91
CA LEU A 5 26.71 -0.49 30.71
C LEU A 5 27.63 0.41 29.85
N PRO A 6 28.83 0.71 30.27
CA PRO A 6 29.83 1.38 29.44
C PRO A 6 30.68 0.37 28.67
N LEU A 7 30.76 0.51 27.34
CA LEU A 7 31.73 -0.18 26.50
C LEU A 7 33.06 0.61 26.49
N LEU A 8 34.09 0.02 27.05
CA LEU A 8 35.50 0.44 26.90
C LEU A 8 36.04 -0.21 25.61
N LEU A 9 36.38 0.60 24.61
CA LEU A 9 37.23 0.19 23.49
C LEU A 9 38.67 0.58 23.82
N SER A 10 39.52 -0.39 24.05
CA SER A 10 40.99 -0.22 24.06
C SER A 10 41.55 -0.53 22.65
N ALA A 11 42.18 0.48 22.05
CA ALA A 11 42.93 0.32 20.81
C ALA A 11 44.32 -0.25 21.10
N ALA A 12 44.66 -1.38 20.53
CA ALA A 12 46.04 -1.89 20.46
C ALA A 12 46.53 -1.81 19.01
N ALA A 13 47.59 -1.08 18.78
CA ALA A 13 48.29 -1.00 17.50
C ALA A 13 49.20 -2.22 17.31
N PRO A 14 49.31 -2.83 16.06
CA PRO A 14 50.32 -3.85 15.81
C PRO A 14 51.61 -3.25 15.32
N GLN A 15 52.69 -3.72 15.91
CA GLN A 15 54.08 -3.43 15.52
C GLN A 15 54.42 -4.20 14.22
N ALA A 16 55.15 -3.51 13.33
CA ALA A 16 55.67 -4.08 12.08
C ALA A 16 56.92 -4.93 12.36
N ILE A 17 56.88 -6.16 11.85
CA ILE A 17 58.08 -7.04 11.77
C ILE A 17 58.49 -7.05 10.30
N ALA A 18 59.73 -6.61 10.05
CA ALA A 18 60.39 -6.72 8.74
C ALA A 18 60.90 -8.14 8.49
N LEU A 19 60.56 -8.75 7.37
CA LEU A 19 61.16 -10.00 6.87
C LEU A 19 61.80 -9.80 5.54
N ALA A 20 62.96 -10.47 5.41
CA ALA A 20 63.95 -10.32 4.33
C ALA A 20 63.51 -10.86 2.98
N ASP A 21 64.15 -10.31 1.92
CA ASP A 21 64.04 -10.67 0.51
C ASP A 21 64.35 -12.13 0.17
N THR A 22 63.48 -12.75 -0.62
CA THR A 22 63.78 -13.96 -1.41
C THR A 22 63.44 -13.74 -2.91
N PRO A 23 64.22 -14.36 -3.85
CA PRO A 23 64.13 -13.98 -5.26
C PRO A 23 62.91 -14.53 -5.99
N ARG A 24 62.27 -13.68 -6.84
CA ARG A 24 61.07 -13.96 -7.63
C ARG A 24 61.40 -14.85 -8.83
N ILE A 25 60.60 -15.92 -8.98
CA ILE A 25 60.43 -16.69 -10.22
C ILE A 25 59.33 -16.02 -11.02
N PRO A 26 59.42 -15.78 -12.35
CA PRO A 26 58.32 -15.16 -13.11
C PRO A 26 57.21 -16.17 -13.33
N VAL A 27 56.05 -15.84 -12.80
CA VAL A 27 54.79 -16.54 -13.08
C VAL A 27 54.09 -15.82 -14.25
N ALA A 28 53.70 -16.60 -15.25
CA ALA A 28 52.97 -16.11 -16.42
C ALA A 28 51.66 -15.42 -15.99
N GLU A 29 51.37 -14.25 -16.58
CA GLU A 29 50.14 -13.47 -16.41
C GLU A 29 48.91 -14.32 -16.78
N PRO A 30 47.92 -14.49 -15.89
CA PRO A 30 46.64 -15.06 -16.29
C PRO A 30 45.85 -14.03 -17.11
N ALA A 31 45.20 -14.52 -18.17
CA ALA A 31 44.31 -13.71 -19.02
C ALA A 31 43.26 -12.98 -18.17
N PRO A 32 42.86 -11.77 -18.55
CA PRO A 32 41.93 -10.97 -17.77
C PRO A 32 40.57 -11.68 -17.66
N GLN A 33 40.25 -12.18 -16.46
CA GLN A 33 38.92 -12.61 -16.13
C GLN A 33 38.00 -11.36 -16.08
N ALA A 34 36.91 -11.39 -16.82
CA ALA A 34 35.90 -10.36 -16.77
C ALA A 34 35.36 -10.24 -15.33
N ASP A 35 35.57 -9.09 -14.70
CA ASP A 35 35.11 -8.74 -13.39
C ASP A 35 33.56 -8.67 -13.38
N PRO A 36 32.83 -9.48 -12.61
CA PRO A 36 31.35 -9.43 -12.55
C PRO A 36 30.80 -8.18 -11.86
N GLN A 37 31.64 -7.34 -11.28
CA GLN A 37 31.27 -6.08 -10.62
C GLN A 37 31.93 -4.87 -11.29
N ALA A 38 31.73 -4.70 -12.60
CA ALA A 38 31.95 -3.38 -13.19
C ALA A 38 30.97 -2.41 -12.52
N ALA A 39 31.51 -1.46 -11.74
CA ALA A 39 30.74 -0.31 -11.26
C ALA A 39 29.91 0.27 -12.42
N PRO A 40 28.69 0.75 -12.20
CA PRO A 40 27.86 1.33 -13.26
C PRO A 40 28.71 2.39 -13.96
N ARG A 41 29.09 2.12 -15.20
CA ARG A 41 29.70 3.16 -16.02
C ARG A 41 28.69 4.29 -16.11
N ASP A 42 29.16 5.51 -15.98
CA ASP A 42 28.39 6.77 -15.95
C ASP A 42 27.67 7.09 -17.29
N ASP A 43 27.32 6.07 -18.05
CA ASP A 43 26.74 6.14 -19.40
C ASP A 43 25.20 6.16 -19.38
N GLY A 44 24.57 6.28 -18.22
CA GLY A 44 23.09 6.38 -18.11
C GLY A 44 22.32 5.07 -18.31
N ASP A 45 22.96 3.94 -18.41
CA ASP A 45 22.30 2.63 -18.56
C ASP A 45 21.77 2.13 -17.20
N ILE A 46 20.46 2.29 -16.96
CA ILE A 46 19.80 1.76 -15.77
C ILE A 46 19.58 0.25 -15.95
N VAL A 47 20.15 -0.56 -15.04
CA VAL A 47 19.91 -2.00 -14.97
C VAL A 47 18.73 -2.28 -14.03
N ILE A 48 17.83 -3.16 -14.45
CA ILE A 48 16.63 -3.58 -13.74
C ILE A 48 16.55 -5.09 -13.60
N THR A 49 15.72 -5.53 -12.63
CA THR A 49 15.44 -6.95 -12.40
C THR A 49 13.95 -7.30 -12.63
N ALA A 50 13.25 -6.44 -13.34
CA ALA A 50 11.81 -6.53 -13.61
C ALA A 50 11.36 -7.87 -14.26
N ARG A 51 12.23 -8.57 -15.00
CA ARG A 51 11.94 -9.88 -15.58
C ARG A 51 12.67 -11.04 -14.87
N ARG A 52 12.99 -10.87 -13.59
CA ARG A 52 13.70 -11.86 -12.76
C ARG A 52 15.14 -12.17 -13.23
N ARG A 53 15.71 -11.28 -14.04
CA ARG A 53 17.09 -11.27 -14.48
C ARG A 53 17.55 -9.82 -14.70
N GLU A 54 18.84 -9.59 -14.67
CA GLU A 54 19.41 -8.26 -14.89
C GLU A 54 19.36 -7.90 -16.37
N GLU A 55 18.76 -6.75 -16.69
CA GLU A 55 18.59 -6.26 -18.07
C GLU A 55 18.62 -4.73 -18.07
N ARG A 56 19.04 -4.15 -19.22
CA ARG A 56 18.98 -2.69 -19.41
C ARG A 56 17.52 -2.24 -19.51
N LEU A 57 17.15 -1.17 -18.82
CA LEU A 57 15.79 -0.61 -18.80
C LEU A 57 15.22 -0.38 -20.21
N GLN A 58 16.05 0.12 -21.14
CA GLN A 58 15.62 0.45 -22.51
C GLN A 58 15.32 -0.77 -23.36
N ASN A 59 15.91 -1.92 -23.06
CA ASN A 59 15.73 -3.17 -23.81
C ASN A 59 14.57 -4.04 -23.28
N VAL A 60 13.94 -3.64 -22.18
CA VAL A 60 12.87 -4.45 -21.58
C VAL A 60 11.50 -4.03 -22.12
N PRO A 61 10.76 -4.92 -22.82
CA PRO A 61 9.50 -4.58 -23.49
C PRO A 61 8.30 -4.60 -22.53
N ILE A 62 8.35 -3.80 -21.48
CA ILE A 62 7.26 -3.52 -20.54
C ILE A 62 7.35 -2.07 -20.07
N ALA A 63 6.21 -1.51 -19.68
CA ALA A 63 6.17 -0.22 -19.01
C ALA A 63 6.73 -0.38 -17.58
N VAL A 64 7.90 0.19 -17.31
CA VAL A 64 8.55 0.16 -16.00
C VAL A 64 9.25 1.47 -15.71
N SER A 65 9.09 1.98 -14.49
CA SER A 65 9.81 3.16 -13.99
C SER A 65 10.74 2.74 -12.88
N VAL A 66 11.91 3.39 -12.81
CA VAL A 66 12.93 3.11 -11.80
C VAL A 66 13.22 4.38 -11.01
N LEU A 67 13.13 4.27 -9.69
CA LEU A 67 13.51 5.32 -8.75
C LEU A 67 14.76 4.86 -8.01
N SER A 68 15.87 5.57 -8.19
CA SER A 68 17.11 5.28 -7.47
C SER A 68 16.96 5.60 -5.97
N GLY A 69 17.75 4.90 -5.12
CA GLY A 69 17.80 5.20 -3.70
C GLY A 69 18.22 6.65 -3.41
N GLU A 70 19.05 7.25 -4.27
CA GLU A 70 19.41 8.67 -4.19
C GLU A 70 18.20 9.57 -4.45
N THR A 71 17.42 9.33 -5.52
CA THR A 71 16.19 10.07 -5.82
C THR A 71 15.20 9.97 -4.66
N ILE A 72 14.97 8.76 -4.13
CA ILE A 72 14.09 8.49 -3.00
C ILE A 72 14.54 9.29 -1.77
N SER A 73 15.82 9.28 -1.45
CA SER A 73 16.39 10.00 -0.31
C SER A 73 16.29 11.52 -0.48
N ASN A 74 16.70 12.04 -1.64
CA ASN A 74 16.72 13.47 -1.93
C ASN A 74 15.33 14.11 -1.96
N THR A 75 14.31 13.38 -2.43
CA THR A 75 12.91 13.84 -2.43
C THR A 75 12.19 13.61 -1.11
N GLY A 76 12.78 12.76 -0.23
CA GLY A 76 12.21 12.38 1.05
C GLY A 76 11.01 11.43 0.93
N ALA A 77 10.97 10.64 -0.12
CA ALA A 77 10.01 9.54 -0.26
C ALA A 77 10.43 8.35 0.61
N PHE A 78 10.14 8.41 1.89
CA PHE A 78 10.66 7.46 2.88
C PHE A 78 9.88 6.12 2.96
N ASN A 79 8.74 5.98 2.30
CA ASN A 79 7.96 4.73 2.22
C ASN A 79 7.17 4.64 0.91
N VAL A 80 6.46 3.51 0.71
CA VAL A 80 5.70 3.24 -0.53
C VAL A 80 4.62 4.31 -0.78
N ASN A 81 3.97 4.84 0.26
CA ASN A 81 2.96 5.89 0.10
C ASN A 81 3.53 7.15 -0.60
N ARG A 82 4.74 7.54 -0.23
CA ARG A 82 5.38 8.75 -0.79
C ARG A 82 5.85 8.57 -2.24
N LEU A 83 6.02 7.35 -2.73
CA LEU A 83 6.37 7.09 -4.13
C LEU A 83 5.33 7.65 -5.11
N GLN A 84 4.06 7.78 -4.71
CA GLN A 84 3.00 8.31 -5.56
C GLN A 84 3.22 9.77 -6.01
N THR A 85 4.08 10.54 -5.35
CA THR A 85 4.44 11.90 -5.77
C THR A 85 5.48 11.91 -6.90
N LEU A 86 6.25 10.82 -7.04
CA LEU A 86 7.30 10.64 -8.06
C LEU A 86 6.79 9.82 -9.25
N GLN A 87 5.86 8.89 -9.00
CA GLN A 87 5.33 7.96 -9.99
C GLN A 87 3.83 8.21 -10.22
N PRO A 88 3.44 8.91 -11.32
CA PRO A 88 2.07 9.33 -11.59
C PRO A 88 1.03 8.21 -11.66
N SER A 89 1.39 7.03 -12.20
CA SER A 89 0.49 5.88 -12.33
C SER A 89 0.26 5.12 -11.02
N LEU A 90 1.07 5.39 -9.98
CA LEU A 90 0.96 4.76 -8.66
C LEU A 90 0.04 5.59 -7.76
N GLN A 91 -0.91 4.92 -7.12
CA GLN A 91 -1.74 5.49 -6.06
C GLN A 91 -1.64 4.64 -4.80
N PHE A 92 -1.55 5.30 -3.67
CA PHE A 92 -1.59 4.66 -2.37
C PHE A 92 -2.74 5.22 -1.56
N TYR A 93 -3.57 4.34 -1.03
CA TYR A 93 -4.66 4.67 -0.12
C TYR A 93 -4.40 4.02 1.22
N SER A 94 -4.63 4.75 2.32
CA SER A 94 -4.54 4.19 3.67
C SER A 94 -5.41 4.97 4.63
N SER A 95 -6.42 4.33 5.21
CA SER A 95 -7.11 4.84 6.39
C SER A 95 -6.50 4.31 7.69
N ASN A 96 -5.75 3.23 7.62
CA ASN A 96 -4.89 2.65 8.65
C ASN A 96 -4.05 1.53 8.00
N PRO A 97 -2.99 0.99 8.64
CA PRO A 97 -2.12 -0.04 8.04
C PRO A 97 -2.87 -1.27 7.50
N ARG A 98 -3.87 -1.80 8.24
CA ARG A 98 -4.66 -2.95 7.79
C ARG A 98 -5.52 -2.61 6.57
N ASN A 99 -6.02 -1.38 6.48
CA ASN A 99 -6.86 -0.88 5.41
C ASN A 99 -6.06 0.03 4.46
N SER A 100 -5.00 -0.53 3.88
CA SER A 100 -4.14 0.12 2.90
C SER A 100 -4.25 -0.59 1.55
N ALA A 101 -4.08 0.16 0.47
CA ALA A 101 -4.12 -0.35 -0.89
C ALA A 101 -3.07 0.33 -1.76
N ILE A 102 -2.35 -0.48 -2.55
CA ILE A 102 -1.49 -0.02 -3.63
C ILE A 102 -2.25 -0.26 -4.93
N ASN A 103 -2.40 0.78 -5.74
CA ASN A 103 -3.05 0.72 -7.03
C ASN A 103 -2.12 1.27 -8.12
N ILE A 104 -2.11 0.63 -9.28
CA ILE A 104 -1.40 1.07 -10.48
C ILE A 104 -2.44 1.19 -11.59
N ARG A 105 -2.47 2.33 -12.31
CA ARG A 105 -3.46 2.62 -13.35
C ARG A 105 -4.92 2.53 -12.83
N GLY A 106 -5.11 2.70 -11.51
CA GLY A 106 -6.41 2.58 -10.87
C GLY A 106 -6.90 1.16 -10.57
N LEU A 107 -6.10 0.15 -10.83
CA LEU A 107 -6.36 -1.23 -10.48
C LEU A 107 -5.48 -1.66 -9.30
N GLY A 108 -5.96 -2.61 -8.49
CA GLY A 108 -5.23 -3.12 -7.33
C GLY A 108 -6.15 -3.68 -6.27
N ALA A 109 -6.36 -2.94 -5.19
CA ALA A 109 -7.29 -3.33 -4.13
C ALA A 109 -8.54 -2.45 -4.14
N PRO A 110 -9.69 -2.99 -3.70
CA PRO A 110 -10.89 -2.19 -3.47
C PRO A 110 -10.63 -1.08 -2.46
N PHE A 111 -11.14 0.10 -2.77
CA PHE A 111 -11.01 1.27 -1.92
C PHE A 111 -11.94 1.16 -0.69
N GLY A 112 -11.41 1.44 0.51
CA GLY A 112 -12.23 1.62 1.72
C GLY A 112 -12.68 0.34 2.43
N LEU A 113 -12.19 -0.86 2.08
CA LEU A 113 -12.60 -2.11 2.71
C LEU A 113 -11.53 -2.71 3.61
N THR A 114 -11.88 -2.98 4.87
CA THR A 114 -11.09 -3.77 5.82
C THR A 114 -11.57 -5.22 5.84
N ASN A 115 -10.85 -6.14 5.18
CA ASN A 115 -11.19 -7.56 5.14
C ASN A 115 -9.91 -8.40 5.06
N ASP A 116 -9.74 -9.35 5.97
CA ASP A 116 -8.55 -10.21 6.02
C ASP A 116 -8.52 -11.27 4.92
N GLY A 117 -9.67 -11.62 4.35
CA GLY A 117 -9.81 -12.67 3.33
C GLY A 117 -9.54 -12.22 1.90
N ILE A 118 -9.10 -10.95 1.66
CA ILE A 118 -8.83 -10.40 0.33
C ILE A 118 -7.34 -10.33 0.03
N GLU A 119 -7.02 -10.23 -1.26
CA GLU A 119 -5.67 -10.01 -1.78
C GLU A 119 -5.61 -8.76 -2.65
N GLN A 120 -4.39 -8.23 -2.80
CA GLN A 120 -4.11 -7.06 -3.61
C GLN A 120 -4.02 -7.41 -5.10
N GLY A 121 -4.18 -6.43 -6.00
CA GLY A 121 -3.91 -6.59 -7.42
C GLY A 121 -2.57 -6.01 -7.87
N VAL A 122 -1.79 -5.43 -6.93
CA VAL A 122 -0.38 -5.01 -7.10
C VAL A 122 0.49 -5.85 -6.20
N GLY A 123 1.46 -6.57 -6.78
CA GLY A 123 2.44 -7.35 -6.02
C GLY A 123 3.50 -6.44 -5.40
N LEU A 124 3.82 -6.63 -4.11
CA LEU A 124 4.92 -5.96 -3.44
C LEU A 124 6.04 -6.98 -3.16
N TYR A 125 7.26 -6.62 -3.53
CA TYR A 125 8.45 -7.45 -3.34
C TYR A 125 9.58 -6.64 -2.71
N ILE A 126 10.30 -7.27 -1.76
CA ILE A 126 11.54 -6.73 -1.19
C ILE A 126 12.62 -7.79 -1.35
N ASP A 127 13.68 -7.45 -2.08
CA ASP A 127 14.77 -8.39 -2.42
C ASP A 127 14.23 -9.75 -2.91
N GLN A 128 13.27 -9.70 -3.84
CA GLN A 128 12.58 -10.84 -4.46
C GLN A 128 11.54 -11.56 -3.55
N VAL A 129 11.46 -11.23 -2.26
CA VAL A 129 10.49 -11.81 -1.32
C VAL A 129 9.12 -11.16 -1.51
N TYR A 130 8.09 -11.95 -1.78
CA TYR A 130 6.70 -11.49 -1.87
C TYR A 130 6.16 -11.09 -0.49
N ILE A 131 5.55 -9.92 -0.40
CA ILE A 131 4.87 -9.40 0.81
C ILE A 131 3.37 -9.55 0.61
N GLY A 132 2.76 -10.55 1.24
CA GLY A 132 1.35 -10.90 1.05
C GLY A 132 0.37 -9.97 1.76
N ARG A 133 0.82 -9.12 2.70
CA ARG A 133 -0.02 -8.18 3.46
C ARG A 133 0.39 -6.74 3.19
N VAL A 134 -0.53 -5.92 2.67
CA VAL A 134 -0.23 -4.51 2.36
C VAL A 134 0.09 -3.71 3.61
N GLY A 135 -0.54 -4.01 4.75
CA GLY A 135 -0.17 -3.39 6.03
C GLY A 135 1.33 -3.45 6.33
N ALA A 136 1.99 -4.53 5.92
CA ALA A 136 3.43 -4.69 6.04
C ALA A 136 4.25 -3.83 5.03
N SER A 137 3.63 -3.00 4.20
CA SER A 137 4.30 -2.09 3.25
C SER A 137 4.40 -0.64 3.75
N THR A 138 3.85 -0.35 4.92
CA THR A 138 3.81 1.02 5.46
C THR A 138 5.08 1.41 6.24
N PHE A 139 6.09 0.54 6.26
CA PHE A 139 7.37 0.78 6.94
C PHE A 139 8.28 1.74 6.15
N ASP A 140 9.23 2.36 6.88
CA ASP A 140 10.22 3.24 6.29
C ASP A 140 11.24 2.44 5.44
N PHE A 141 11.67 3.02 4.34
CA PHE A 141 12.73 2.46 3.51
C PHE A 141 14.07 2.47 4.25
N VAL A 142 14.73 1.32 4.29
CA VAL A 142 16.06 1.15 4.89
C VAL A 142 17.02 0.76 3.77
N ASP A 143 18.00 1.64 3.50
CA ASP A 143 19.14 1.39 2.62
C ASP A 143 18.75 0.84 1.23
N VAL A 144 17.72 1.47 0.62
CA VAL A 144 17.21 1.11 -0.70
C VAL A 144 18.22 1.48 -1.78
N GLU A 145 18.52 0.54 -2.67
CA GLU A 145 19.28 0.77 -3.89
C GLU A 145 18.40 1.35 -4.99
N ARG A 146 17.21 0.73 -5.21
CA ARG A 146 16.23 1.19 -6.20
C ARG A 146 14.84 0.63 -5.91
N VAL A 147 13.83 1.30 -6.46
CA VAL A 147 12.45 0.81 -6.56
C VAL A 147 12.05 0.76 -8.02
N GLU A 148 11.62 -0.41 -8.47
CA GLU A 148 11.08 -0.64 -9.80
C GLU A 148 9.55 -0.73 -9.72
N VAL A 149 8.84 0.11 -10.47
CA VAL A 149 7.37 0.08 -10.58
C VAL A 149 7.00 -0.48 -11.94
N LEU A 150 6.59 -1.75 -11.97
CA LEU A 150 6.15 -2.47 -13.15
C LEU A 150 4.67 -2.21 -13.35
N ARG A 151 4.29 -1.69 -14.50
CA ARG A 151 2.91 -1.33 -14.84
C ARG A 151 2.30 -2.35 -15.78
N GLY A 152 0.99 -2.58 -15.64
CA GLY A 152 0.27 -3.63 -16.33
C GLY A 152 0.49 -5.03 -15.74
N PRO A 153 -0.29 -6.04 -16.18
CA PRO A 153 -0.29 -7.37 -15.59
C PRO A 153 1.06 -8.08 -15.64
N GLN A 154 1.52 -8.59 -14.50
CA GLN A 154 2.77 -9.34 -14.33
C GLN A 154 2.51 -10.81 -13.94
N GLY A 155 1.35 -11.36 -14.32
CA GLY A 155 0.86 -12.66 -13.84
C GLY A 155 1.76 -13.85 -14.14
N THR A 156 2.59 -13.81 -15.16
CA THR A 156 3.47 -14.91 -15.56
C THR A 156 4.65 -15.07 -14.58
N LEU A 157 5.49 -14.05 -14.42
CA LEU A 157 6.71 -14.14 -13.63
C LEU A 157 6.51 -13.81 -12.14
N TYR A 158 5.61 -12.88 -11.84
CA TYR A 158 5.31 -12.46 -10.46
C TYR A 158 4.11 -13.19 -9.85
N GLY A 159 3.22 -13.71 -10.69
CA GLY A 159 2.15 -14.60 -10.26
C GLY A 159 0.82 -13.92 -10.00
N LYS A 160 -0.03 -14.61 -9.22
CA LYS A 160 -1.33 -14.09 -8.81
C LYS A 160 -1.18 -12.71 -8.15
N ASN A 161 -2.28 -11.94 -8.15
CA ASN A 161 -2.33 -10.66 -7.44
C ASN A 161 -1.37 -9.59 -7.99
N THR A 162 -1.02 -9.70 -9.27
CA THR A 162 -0.24 -8.71 -10.03
C THR A 162 -0.99 -8.29 -11.29
N THR A 163 -2.32 -8.18 -11.17
CA THR A 163 -3.20 -7.79 -12.29
C THR A 163 -3.02 -6.35 -12.74
N ALA A 164 -2.56 -5.49 -11.85
CA ALA A 164 -2.29 -4.09 -12.12
C ALA A 164 -0.79 -3.80 -12.30
N GLY A 165 0.07 -4.64 -11.72
CA GLY A 165 1.51 -4.44 -11.75
C GLY A 165 2.22 -4.99 -10.52
N ALA A 166 3.48 -4.57 -10.35
CA ALA A 166 4.28 -4.90 -9.18
C ALA A 166 5.18 -3.73 -8.76
N VAL A 167 5.46 -3.62 -7.47
CA VAL A 167 6.48 -2.76 -6.89
C VAL A 167 7.59 -3.65 -6.36
N ASN A 168 8.78 -3.52 -6.92
CA ASN A 168 9.95 -4.31 -6.56
C ASN A 168 10.99 -3.39 -5.92
N ILE A 169 11.26 -3.59 -4.62
CA ILE A 169 12.21 -2.84 -3.83
C ILE A 169 13.48 -3.68 -3.71
N THR A 170 14.61 -3.13 -4.15
CA THR A 170 15.92 -3.75 -4.01
C THR A 170 16.71 -2.94 -2.98
N THR A 171 17.22 -3.60 -1.94
CA THR A 171 18.12 -3.00 -0.96
C THR A 171 19.57 -3.18 -1.39
N LYS A 172 20.48 -2.35 -0.86
CA LYS A 172 21.91 -2.51 -1.12
C LYS A 172 22.41 -3.82 -0.55
N LYS A 173 23.21 -4.55 -1.33
CA LYS A 173 23.82 -5.83 -0.92
C LYS A 173 25.09 -5.60 -0.05
N PRO A 174 25.52 -6.59 0.74
CA PRO A 174 26.83 -6.57 1.37
C PRO A 174 27.95 -6.41 0.33
N SER A 175 28.92 -5.52 0.61
CA SER A 175 30.08 -5.23 -0.19
C SER A 175 31.32 -5.91 0.40
N PHE A 176 32.24 -6.36 -0.46
CA PHE A 176 33.57 -6.82 -0.07
C PHE A 176 34.58 -5.66 0.10
N GLU A 177 34.18 -4.44 -0.27
CA GLU A 177 34.89 -3.21 0.05
C GLU A 177 34.20 -2.56 1.25
N PRO A 178 34.96 -2.10 2.29
CA PRO A 178 34.39 -1.40 3.43
C PRO A 178 33.70 -0.12 2.96
N GLU A 179 32.44 0.05 3.32
CA GLU A 179 31.67 1.27 3.09
C GLU A 179 30.75 1.56 4.26
N ALA A 180 30.55 2.84 4.55
CA ALA A 180 29.58 3.28 5.54
C ALA A 180 28.89 4.56 5.12
N THR A 181 27.64 4.72 5.51
CA THR A 181 26.86 5.95 5.31
C THR A 181 26.16 6.32 6.59
N PHE A 182 26.22 7.59 6.95
CA PHE A 182 25.47 8.17 8.06
C PHE A 182 24.68 9.38 7.56
N GLU A 183 23.39 9.45 7.87
CA GLU A 183 22.50 10.56 7.50
C GLU A 183 21.71 11.01 8.73
N VAL A 184 21.70 12.31 8.99
CA VAL A 184 20.83 12.93 9.99
C VAL A 184 20.03 14.06 9.35
N SER A 185 18.72 14.06 9.60
CA SER A 185 17.81 15.12 9.19
C SER A 185 17.10 15.70 10.41
N THR A 186 16.93 17.02 10.42
CA THR A 186 16.12 17.73 11.42
C THR A 186 15.19 18.71 10.73
N GLY A 187 14.05 19.03 11.37
CA GLY A 187 13.06 19.91 10.75
C GLY A 187 11.97 20.37 11.72
N ASN A 188 11.01 21.10 11.19
CA ASN A 188 9.84 21.52 11.97
C ASN A 188 9.03 20.31 12.45
N TYR A 189 8.08 20.52 13.35
CA TYR A 189 7.37 19.47 14.11
C TYR A 189 8.31 18.56 14.90
N GLY A 190 9.50 19.04 15.32
CA GLY A 190 10.48 18.26 16.04
C GLY A 190 10.98 17.03 15.27
N LEU A 191 11.04 17.10 13.93
CA LEU A 191 11.57 16.02 13.11
C LEU A 191 13.03 15.76 13.45
N VAL A 192 13.33 14.51 13.80
CA VAL A 192 14.67 13.92 13.85
C VAL A 192 14.63 12.60 13.13
N GLN A 193 15.42 12.47 12.07
CA GLN A 193 15.61 11.22 11.37
C GLN A 193 17.09 10.87 11.29
N ILE A 194 17.44 9.65 11.65
CA ILE A 194 18.80 9.11 11.56
C ILE A 194 18.75 7.86 10.70
N LYS A 195 19.63 7.79 9.70
CA LYS A 195 19.86 6.59 8.91
C LYS A 195 21.35 6.28 8.94
N ALA A 196 21.68 5.01 9.13
CA ALA A 196 23.05 4.55 9.11
C ALA A 196 23.14 3.19 8.41
N SER A 197 24.19 2.99 7.64
CA SER A 197 24.53 1.69 7.09
C SER A 197 26.03 1.50 7.06
N ALA A 198 26.48 0.26 7.25
CA ALA A 198 27.87 -0.14 7.13
C ALA A 198 27.95 -1.53 6.49
N SER A 199 28.93 -1.72 5.63
CA SER A 199 29.26 -3.00 5.00
C SER A 199 30.75 -3.24 5.02
N ALA A 200 31.16 -4.49 5.25
CA ALA A 200 32.56 -4.88 5.25
C ALA A 200 32.71 -6.39 4.98
N PRO A 201 33.85 -6.84 4.44
CA PRO A 201 34.21 -8.23 4.42
C PRO A 201 34.47 -8.76 5.85
N ILE A 202 33.93 -9.96 6.13
CA ILE A 202 34.23 -10.74 7.36
C ILE A 202 35.36 -11.74 7.06
N ALA A 203 35.34 -12.32 5.84
CA ALA A 203 36.39 -13.18 5.33
C ALA A 203 36.66 -12.78 3.88
N ASP A 204 37.94 -12.54 3.56
CA ASP A 204 38.37 -12.01 2.28
C ASP A 204 37.80 -12.78 1.09
N GLY A 205 37.09 -12.07 0.22
CA GLY A 205 36.50 -12.58 -1.00
C GLY A 205 35.40 -13.64 -0.82
N LYS A 206 35.10 -14.07 0.42
CA LYS A 206 34.14 -15.16 0.69
C LYS A 206 32.89 -14.74 1.46
N LEU A 207 33.02 -13.89 2.48
CA LEU A 207 31.92 -13.52 3.36
C LEU A 207 31.96 -12.01 3.61
N ALA A 208 30.86 -11.34 3.29
CA ALA A 208 30.64 -9.93 3.59
C ALA A 208 29.36 -9.75 4.41
N ALA A 209 29.35 -8.76 5.28
CA ALA A 209 28.17 -8.38 6.06
C ALA A 209 27.76 -6.94 5.80
N ARG A 210 26.48 -6.66 5.93
CA ARG A 210 25.91 -5.33 5.93
C ARG A 210 24.90 -5.18 7.04
N ILE A 211 24.95 -4.05 7.74
CA ILE A 211 23.91 -3.65 8.71
C ILE A 211 23.40 -2.27 8.32
N SER A 212 22.10 -2.07 8.41
CA SER A 212 21.44 -0.82 8.06
C SER A 212 20.35 -0.53 9.09
N THR A 213 20.19 0.74 9.48
CA THR A 213 19.17 1.16 10.45
C THR A 213 18.56 2.50 10.06
N SER A 214 17.33 2.72 10.47
CA SER A 214 16.61 3.99 10.33
C SER A 214 15.80 4.26 11.59
N VAL A 215 15.92 5.47 12.12
CA VAL A 215 15.09 5.99 13.23
C VAL A 215 14.41 7.26 12.75
N THR A 216 13.08 7.35 12.86
CA THR A 216 12.34 8.56 12.51
C THR A 216 11.44 8.94 13.67
N LYS A 217 11.62 10.15 14.20
CA LYS A 217 10.71 10.77 15.15
C LYS A 217 10.24 12.11 14.60
N ARG A 218 8.93 12.33 14.60
CA ARG A 218 8.31 13.61 14.24
C ARG A 218 7.07 13.82 15.13
N GLY A 219 6.92 15.01 15.67
CA GLY A 219 5.69 15.42 16.36
C GLY A 219 4.48 15.38 15.43
N GLY A 220 3.30 15.35 16.03
CA GLY A 220 2.04 15.33 15.28
C GLY A 220 1.73 16.67 14.63
N THR A 221 0.88 16.62 13.59
CA THR A 221 0.45 17.80 12.83
C THR A 221 -1.00 18.17 13.09
N ILE A 222 -1.71 17.45 13.96
CA ILE A 222 -3.11 17.67 14.34
C ILE A 222 -3.17 17.72 15.86
N TYR A 223 -3.75 18.78 16.42
CA TYR A 223 -3.87 18.96 17.88
C TYR A 223 -5.24 18.47 18.38
N ASP A 224 -5.21 17.56 19.35
CA ASP A 224 -6.39 17.05 20.05
C ASP A 224 -6.56 17.86 21.36
N ILE A 225 -7.60 18.70 21.40
CA ILE A 225 -7.86 19.59 22.55
C ILE A 225 -8.36 18.84 23.78
N THR A 226 -8.98 17.66 23.61
CA THR A 226 -9.52 16.86 24.70
C THR A 226 -8.42 16.17 25.48
N LYS A 227 -7.38 15.72 24.79
CA LYS A 227 -6.27 14.95 25.38
C LYS A 227 -4.97 15.74 25.50
N ASP A 228 -4.98 17.02 25.11
CA ASP A 228 -3.80 17.90 25.12
C ASP A 228 -2.57 17.22 24.45
N GLN A 229 -2.76 16.71 23.24
CA GLN A 229 -1.71 15.97 22.52
C GLN A 229 -1.73 16.21 21.01
N ASN A 230 -0.57 16.07 20.39
CA ASN A 230 -0.46 16.10 18.94
C ASN A 230 -0.61 14.70 18.34
N LEU A 231 -1.55 14.52 17.40
CA LEU A 231 -1.83 13.32 16.63
C LEU A 231 -1.13 13.37 15.26
N GLN A 232 -1.06 12.23 14.53
CA GLN A 232 -0.30 12.02 13.29
C GLN A 232 1.21 12.11 13.51
N LYS A 233 1.69 11.73 14.71
CA LYS A 233 3.14 11.61 14.99
C LYS A 233 3.75 10.42 14.27
N GLN A 234 5.05 10.50 14.03
CA GLN A 234 5.89 9.37 13.60
C GLN A 234 6.83 8.96 14.72
N ASP A 235 6.93 7.68 14.98
CA ASP A 235 7.86 7.08 15.92
C ASP A 235 8.23 5.69 15.40
N ASN A 236 9.24 5.66 14.51
CA ASN A 236 9.60 4.51 13.73
C ASN A 236 11.06 4.12 14.00
N PHE A 237 11.31 2.83 14.13
CA PHE A 237 12.63 2.22 14.17
C PHE A 237 12.68 1.06 13.20
N SER A 238 13.74 0.96 12.41
CA SER A 238 13.95 -0.17 11.50
C SER A 238 15.41 -0.57 11.51
N VAL A 239 15.66 -1.87 11.46
CA VAL A 239 17.00 -2.44 11.34
C VAL A 239 16.99 -3.62 10.37
N ARG A 240 18.05 -3.76 9.59
CA ARG A 240 18.26 -4.87 8.66
C ARG A 240 19.71 -5.32 8.71
N GLY A 241 19.92 -6.63 8.86
CA GLY A 241 21.20 -7.30 8.75
C GLY A 241 21.22 -8.21 7.53
N GLN A 242 22.35 -8.25 6.83
CA GLN A 242 22.56 -9.10 5.66
C GLN A 242 23.93 -9.74 5.70
N LEU A 243 24.03 -11.01 5.25
CA LEU A 243 25.26 -11.74 5.05
C LEU A 243 25.30 -12.27 3.61
N LEU A 244 26.33 -11.94 2.84
CA LEU A 244 26.61 -12.50 1.52
C LEU A 244 27.77 -13.49 1.64
N TRP A 245 27.50 -14.76 1.36
CA TRP A 245 28.46 -15.83 1.35
C TRP A 245 28.66 -16.38 -0.07
N ARG A 246 29.85 -16.17 -0.63
CA ARG A 246 30.34 -16.84 -1.84
C ARG A 246 30.80 -18.25 -1.44
N ALA A 247 29.85 -19.20 -1.37
CA ALA A 247 30.11 -20.57 -0.91
C ALA A 247 31.05 -21.32 -1.86
N THR A 248 30.91 -21.05 -3.18
CA THR A 248 31.83 -21.48 -4.23
C THR A 248 32.00 -20.35 -5.25
N PRO A 249 32.92 -20.43 -6.22
CA PRO A 249 33.02 -19.42 -7.30
C PRO A 249 31.72 -19.23 -8.11
N THR A 250 30.78 -20.17 -8.04
CA THR A 250 29.52 -20.17 -8.80
C THR A 250 28.26 -20.12 -7.94
N LEU A 251 28.40 -20.15 -6.59
CA LEU A 251 27.26 -20.17 -5.67
C LEU A 251 27.35 -19.04 -4.65
N ASP A 252 26.44 -18.09 -4.76
CA ASP A 252 26.23 -17.00 -3.81
C ASP A 252 24.98 -17.30 -2.95
N LEU A 253 25.12 -17.15 -1.63
CA LEU A 253 24.04 -17.22 -0.67
C LEU A 253 23.92 -15.89 0.07
N THR A 254 22.74 -15.26 0.00
CA THR A 254 22.44 -14.04 0.75
C THR A 254 21.40 -14.34 1.82
N PHE A 255 21.79 -14.27 3.07
CA PHE A 255 20.89 -14.33 4.22
C PHE A 255 20.53 -12.90 4.63
N SER A 256 19.25 -12.64 4.94
CA SER A 256 18.77 -11.34 5.42
C SER A 256 17.82 -11.53 6.59
N ALA A 257 17.93 -10.64 7.58
CA ALA A 257 17.01 -10.51 8.71
C ALA A 257 16.64 -9.04 8.89
N ASP A 258 15.36 -8.74 9.09
CA ASP A 258 14.89 -7.37 9.32
C ASP A 258 13.79 -7.29 10.36
N LEU A 259 13.75 -6.13 11.03
CA LEU A 259 12.73 -5.73 12.00
C LEU A 259 12.40 -4.26 11.82
N SER A 260 11.12 -3.93 11.80
CA SER A 260 10.60 -2.56 11.82
C SER A 260 9.53 -2.43 12.89
N LEU A 261 9.70 -1.46 13.78
CA LEU A 261 8.78 -1.10 14.85
C LEU A 261 8.22 0.29 14.54
N GLN A 262 6.90 0.43 14.55
CA GLN A 262 6.23 1.72 14.37
C GLN A 262 5.21 1.92 15.49
N ASN A 263 5.19 3.10 16.09
CA ASN A 263 4.27 3.47 17.15
C ASN A 263 3.64 4.86 16.89
N PRO A 264 2.98 5.05 15.74
CA PRO A 264 2.35 6.31 15.39
C PRO A 264 1.05 6.51 16.17
N TYR A 265 0.69 7.75 16.47
CA TYR A 265 -0.68 8.16 16.81
C TYR A 265 -1.38 8.59 15.52
N CYS A 266 -1.69 7.61 14.69
CA CYS A 266 -2.36 7.80 13.41
C CYS A 266 -3.67 7.00 13.45
N CYS A 267 -4.47 7.06 12.63
CA CYS A 267 -4.81 7.57 11.35
C CYS A 267 -6.09 8.40 11.55
N VAL A 268 -5.89 9.66 11.78
CA VAL A 268 -6.90 10.57 12.30
C VAL A 268 -7.75 11.10 11.16
N GLN A 269 -9.06 10.96 11.32
CA GLN A 269 -10.08 11.64 10.52
C GLN A 269 -10.95 12.45 11.48
N TYR A 270 -11.44 13.58 11.03
CA TYR A 270 -12.31 14.46 11.80
C TYR A 270 -13.16 15.32 10.86
N TYR A 271 -13.99 16.20 11.40
CA TYR A 271 -14.90 17.04 10.64
C TYR A 271 -14.25 17.62 9.36
N ALA A 272 -14.87 17.39 8.21
CA ALA A 272 -14.44 17.97 6.94
C ALA A 272 -15.54 18.83 6.30
N ARG A 273 -16.77 18.31 6.25
CA ARG A 273 -17.93 19.02 5.69
C ARG A 273 -19.25 18.30 6.00
N LEU A 274 -20.35 18.93 5.73
CA LEU A 274 -21.67 18.31 5.81
C LEU A 274 -22.20 17.94 4.42
N ALA A 275 -22.84 16.79 4.34
CA ALA A 275 -23.55 16.27 3.18
C ALA A 275 -25.00 15.95 3.61
N PRO A 276 -26.03 16.75 3.24
CA PRO A 276 -27.40 16.43 3.56
C PRO A 276 -27.78 15.01 3.14
N THR A 277 -28.62 14.33 3.95
CA THR A 277 -29.14 12.97 3.67
C THR A 277 -30.65 13.00 3.52
N GLN A 278 -31.26 11.86 3.10
CA GLN A 278 -32.74 11.75 3.06
C GLN A 278 -33.37 11.50 4.44
N ARG A 279 -32.54 11.36 5.49
CA ARG A 279 -33.08 11.23 6.88
C ARG A 279 -33.82 12.48 7.31
N PRO A 280 -34.79 12.35 8.23
CA PRO A 280 -35.43 13.51 8.86
C PRO A 280 -34.39 14.48 9.43
N LEU A 281 -34.62 15.79 9.37
CA LEU A 281 -33.67 16.80 9.86
C LEU A 281 -33.18 16.56 11.29
N ALA A 282 -34.09 16.12 12.19
CA ALA A 282 -33.76 15.76 13.57
C ALA A 282 -32.77 14.59 13.70
N ARG A 283 -32.49 13.89 12.62
CA ARG A 283 -31.57 12.75 12.56
C ARG A 283 -30.31 13.05 11.72
N GLN A 284 -30.12 14.28 11.29
CA GLN A 284 -28.91 14.75 10.63
C GLN A 284 -27.94 15.36 11.64
N TYR A 285 -26.66 15.44 11.27
CA TYR A 285 -25.54 15.82 12.14
C TYR A 285 -25.81 17.07 12.98
N THR A 286 -26.25 18.17 12.35
CA THR A 286 -26.45 19.45 13.05
C THR A 286 -27.45 19.33 14.20
N ALA A 287 -28.57 18.64 13.99
CA ALA A 287 -29.61 18.47 15.03
C ALA A 287 -29.15 17.47 16.11
N LEU A 288 -28.42 16.41 15.71
CA LEU A 288 -27.88 15.44 16.68
C LEU A 288 -26.78 16.07 17.53
N ALA A 289 -25.85 16.82 16.96
CA ALA A 289 -24.83 17.55 17.68
C ALA A 289 -25.45 18.57 18.66
N ALA A 290 -26.41 19.38 18.20
CA ALA A 290 -27.14 20.33 19.04
C ALA A 290 -27.85 19.67 20.22
N ALA A 291 -28.39 18.44 20.05
CA ALA A 291 -29.06 17.71 21.14
C ALA A 291 -28.09 17.29 22.26
N PHE A 292 -26.79 17.26 22.03
CA PHE A 292 -25.73 17.04 23.02
C PHE A 292 -25.04 18.34 23.44
N GLY A 293 -25.44 19.52 22.90
CA GLY A 293 -24.68 20.76 23.08
C GLY A 293 -23.28 20.72 22.48
N TYR A 294 -23.07 19.83 21.53
CA TYR A 294 -21.77 19.60 20.92
C TYR A 294 -21.54 20.50 19.71
N THR A 295 -20.33 21.06 19.64
CA THR A 295 -19.81 21.80 18.47
C THR A 295 -18.38 21.32 18.22
N PRO A 296 -18.01 20.96 16.98
CA PRO A 296 -16.64 20.57 16.68
C PRO A 296 -15.69 21.75 16.98
N PRO A 297 -14.43 21.48 17.34
CA PRO A 297 -13.45 22.53 17.68
C PRO A 297 -13.20 23.51 16.54
N SER A 298 -13.33 23.07 15.28
CA SER A 298 -13.29 23.92 14.10
C SER A 298 -14.18 23.34 12.99
N PHE A 299 -14.72 24.23 12.16
CA PHE A 299 -15.40 23.91 10.90
C PHE A 299 -14.46 23.99 9.69
N ASP A 300 -13.23 24.49 9.86
CA ASP A 300 -12.17 24.39 8.87
C ASP A 300 -11.25 23.21 9.21
N PRO A 301 -11.26 22.14 8.41
CA PRO A 301 -10.40 20.97 8.68
C PRO A 301 -8.89 21.26 8.57
N PHE A 302 -8.51 22.40 7.98
CA PHE A 302 -7.12 22.80 7.84
C PHE A 302 -6.59 23.64 9.02
N ASP A 303 -7.44 23.98 10.00
CA ASP A 303 -7.00 24.45 11.32
C ASP A 303 -6.28 23.34 12.11
N ARG A 304 -6.46 22.06 11.69
CA ARG A 304 -5.79 20.87 12.26
C ARG A 304 -6.02 20.71 13.75
N VAL A 305 -7.25 20.93 14.18
CA VAL A 305 -7.70 20.77 15.57
C VAL A 305 -8.83 19.72 15.61
N THR A 306 -8.81 18.87 16.61
CA THR A 306 -9.84 17.84 16.83
C THR A 306 -10.09 17.64 18.34
N ASP A 307 -11.11 16.87 18.71
CA ASP A 307 -11.53 16.60 20.09
C ASP A 307 -11.89 15.12 20.29
N LEU A 308 -11.29 14.20 19.57
CA LEU A 308 -11.60 12.77 19.58
C LEU A 308 -11.59 12.19 20.99
N ASP A 309 -12.69 11.51 21.38
CA ASP A 309 -12.84 10.98 22.74
C ASP A 309 -12.18 9.60 22.93
N ALA A 310 -12.21 8.73 21.91
CA ALA A 310 -11.59 7.42 21.99
C ALA A 310 -10.07 7.45 21.84
N SER A 311 -9.40 6.40 22.26
CA SER A 311 -7.93 6.28 22.14
C SER A 311 -7.50 6.11 20.69
N ILE A 312 -6.41 6.78 20.29
CA ILE A 312 -5.79 6.66 18.97
C ILE A 312 -4.41 6.04 19.11
N ASN A 313 -4.20 4.89 18.48
CA ASN A 313 -2.91 4.20 18.40
C ASN A 313 -2.86 3.30 17.16
N SER A 314 -1.70 3.08 16.59
CA SER A 314 -1.50 2.17 15.47
C SER A 314 -0.14 1.47 15.54
N ARG A 315 0.21 0.96 16.72
CA ARG A 315 1.47 0.22 16.91
C ARG A 315 1.52 -0.98 15.99
N GLN A 316 2.60 -1.12 15.24
CA GLN A 316 2.86 -2.28 14.42
C GLN A 316 4.33 -2.73 14.47
N GLU A 317 4.50 -4.02 14.26
CA GLU A 317 5.77 -4.70 14.17
C GLU A 317 5.79 -5.54 12.90
N VAL A 318 6.85 -5.40 12.10
CA VAL A 318 7.04 -6.13 10.84
C VAL A 318 8.46 -6.69 10.83
N GLY A 319 8.62 -7.94 10.46
CA GLY A 319 9.95 -8.52 10.37
C GLY A 319 9.98 -9.85 9.64
N GLY A 320 11.17 -10.41 9.54
CA GLY A 320 11.35 -11.73 9.00
C GLY A 320 12.76 -12.06 8.61
N LEU A 321 12.88 -13.26 8.03
CA LEU A 321 14.11 -13.86 7.57
C LEU A 321 13.97 -14.24 6.10
N SER A 322 15.04 -14.13 5.34
CA SER A 322 15.10 -14.67 3.98
C SER A 322 16.48 -15.23 3.64
N LEU A 323 16.48 -16.24 2.78
CA LEU A 323 17.67 -16.82 2.16
C LEU A 323 17.49 -16.82 0.65
N VAL A 324 18.38 -16.12 -0.04
CA VAL A 324 18.45 -16.11 -1.50
C VAL A 324 19.72 -16.80 -1.94
N GLY A 325 19.56 -17.92 -2.67
CA GLY A 325 20.66 -18.64 -3.30
C GLY A 325 20.67 -18.37 -4.80
N SER A 326 21.85 -18.06 -5.35
CA SER A 326 22.09 -17.88 -6.80
C SER A 326 23.25 -18.79 -7.21
N TRP A 327 22.96 -19.81 -8.03
CA TRP A 327 23.91 -20.80 -8.48
C TRP A 327 24.07 -20.76 -10.00
N ASP A 328 25.24 -20.33 -10.45
CA ASP A 328 25.60 -20.35 -11.86
C ASP A 328 26.04 -21.78 -12.26
N VAL A 329 25.26 -22.42 -13.12
CA VAL A 329 25.56 -23.75 -13.66
C VAL A 329 26.11 -23.66 -15.10
N GLY A 330 26.73 -22.52 -15.45
CA GLY A 330 27.35 -22.20 -16.73
C GLY A 330 26.32 -21.73 -17.77
N SER A 331 25.46 -22.62 -18.27
CA SER A 331 24.46 -22.25 -19.28
C SER A 331 23.21 -21.58 -18.72
N ALA A 332 23.02 -21.63 -17.42
CA ALA A 332 21.86 -21.10 -16.72
C ALA A 332 22.21 -20.74 -15.27
N THR A 333 21.36 -19.92 -14.64
CA THR A 333 21.42 -19.61 -13.22
C THR A 333 20.20 -20.21 -12.52
N VAL A 334 20.42 -21.00 -11.47
CA VAL A 334 19.38 -21.49 -10.57
C VAL A 334 19.26 -20.51 -9.40
N THR A 335 18.05 -20.01 -9.15
CA THR A 335 17.78 -19.11 -8.03
C THR A 335 16.78 -19.76 -7.10
N SER A 336 17.06 -19.75 -5.80
CA SER A 336 16.15 -20.16 -4.74
C SER A 336 15.89 -18.99 -3.79
N VAL A 337 14.62 -18.69 -3.49
CA VAL A 337 14.21 -17.64 -2.54
C VAL A 337 13.30 -18.26 -1.51
N THR A 338 13.81 -18.41 -0.29
CA THR A 338 13.05 -18.90 0.88
C THR A 338 12.85 -17.74 1.83
N ALA A 339 11.63 -17.51 2.31
CA ALA A 339 11.37 -16.42 3.24
C ALA A 339 10.26 -16.77 4.23
N TRP A 340 10.48 -16.36 5.47
CA TRP A 340 9.47 -16.29 6.52
C TRP A 340 9.30 -14.83 6.94
N ARG A 341 8.02 -14.36 6.99
CA ARG A 341 7.67 -12.99 7.35
C ARG A 341 6.56 -12.99 8.37
N TYR A 342 6.50 -11.94 9.21
CA TYR A 342 5.39 -11.69 10.11
C TYR A 342 5.02 -10.20 10.16
N TRP A 343 3.80 -9.92 10.57
CA TRP A 343 3.27 -8.60 10.88
C TRP A 343 2.34 -8.72 12.08
N ASP A 344 2.52 -7.86 13.09
CA ASP A 344 1.68 -7.72 14.28
C ASP A 344 1.21 -6.28 14.39
N TRP A 345 -0.08 -6.06 14.49
CA TRP A 345 -0.71 -4.75 14.54
C TRP A 345 -1.67 -4.64 15.71
N LYS A 346 -1.50 -3.59 16.55
CA LYS A 346 -2.28 -3.32 17.76
C LYS A 346 -2.88 -1.91 17.65
N PRO A 347 -4.06 -1.77 17.02
CA PRO A 347 -4.72 -0.48 16.83
C PRO A 347 -5.61 -0.11 18.01
N ALA A 348 -5.84 1.20 18.15
CA ALA A 348 -6.99 1.80 18.78
C ALA A 348 -7.44 2.98 17.91
N ASN A 349 -8.72 3.05 17.57
CA ASN A 349 -9.25 4.05 16.67
C ASN A 349 -10.51 4.69 17.29
N ASP A 350 -10.66 5.97 17.06
CA ASP A 350 -11.93 6.64 17.17
C ASP A 350 -12.74 6.33 15.89
N ARG A 351 -13.91 5.69 16.06
CA ARG A 351 -14.71 5.21 14.92
C ARG A 351 -15.80 6.18 14.49
N ASP A 352 -16.23 7.04 15.37
CA ASP A 352 -17.26 8.03 15.10
C ASP A 352 -16.70 9.41 14.75
N PHE A 353 -15.41 9.66 15.00
CA PHE A 353 -14.65 10.81 14.54
C PHE A 353 -15.13 12.16 15.12
N VAL A 354 -15.76 12.15 16.29
CA VAL A 354 -16.25 13.33 17.02
C VAL A 354 -15.96 13.19 18.52
N GLY A 355 -15.97 14.31 19.25
CA GLY A 355 -15.73 14.32 20.70
C GLY A 355 -16.93 13.87 21.54
N LEU A 356 -17.79 13.01 21.02
CA LEU A 356 -18.93 12.43 21.73
C LEU A 356 -18.74 10.93 21.94
N PRO A 357 -19.00 10.39 23.13
CA PRO A 357 -18.80 8.97 23.42
C PRO A 357 -19.86 8.10 22.75
N ILE A 358 -19.81 8.00 21.43
CA ILE A 358 -20.68 7.15 20.61
C ILE A 358 -20.09 5.74 20.53
N THR A 359 -18.81 5.62 20.14
CA THR A 359 -18.05 4.37 20.11
C THR A 359 -16.77 4.54 20.92
N THR A 360 -16.75 4.13 22.16
CA THR A 360 -15.66 4.38 23.11
C THR A 360 -14.46 3.45 22.93
N VAL A 361 -14.67 2.29 22.29
CA VAL A 361 -13.60 1.34 21.95
C VAL A 361 -13.81 0.83 20.52
N SER A 362 -12.75 0.90 19.70
CA SER A 362 -12.71 0.26 18.38
C SER A 362 -11.30 -0.24 18.12
N GLN A 363 -11.08 -1.56 18.26
CA GLN A 363 -9.80 -2.22 18.19
C GLN A 363 -9.90 -3.50 17.38
N ASN A 364 -8.88 -3.81 16.57
CA ASN A 364 -8.77 -5.04 15.79
C ASN A 364 -7.32 -5.51 15.75
N PRO A 365 -6.71 -5.93 16.87
CA PRO A 365 -5.38 -6.53 16.89
C PRO A 365 -5.30 -7.66 15.86
N SER A 366 -4.28 -7.64 15.02
CA SER A 366 -4.17 -8.56 13.89
C SER A 366 -2.73 -9.05 13.75
N GLN A 367 -2.55 -10.36 13.67
CA GLN A 367 -1.26 -11.02 13.45
C GLN A 367 -1.27 -11.79 12.15
N GLN A 368 -0.22 -11.63 11.37
CA GLN A 368 -0.01 -12.37 10.12
C GLN A 368 1.34 -13.04 10.14
N LYS A 369 1.40 -14.29 9.66
CA LYS A 369 2.63 -15.02 9.38
C LYS A 369 2.56 -15.57 7.96
N GLN A 370 3.69 -15.62 7.27
CA GLN A 370 3.79 -16.22 5.95
C GLN A 370 5.11 -16.96 5.75
N LEU A 371 5.04 -18.00 4.96
CA LEU A 371 6.18 -18.74 4.41
C LEU A 371 6.09 -18.73 2.89
N SER A 372 7.19 -18.47 2.20
CA SER A 372 7.25 -18.55 0.75
C SER A 372 8.53 -19.22 0.28
N GLN A 373 8.41 -19.98 -0.83
CA GLN A 373 9.53 -20.59 -1.54
C GLN A 373 9.35 -20.38 -3.04
N GLU A 374 10.34 -19.79 -3.67
CA GLU A 374 10.44 -19.71 -5.13
C GLU A 374 11.72 -20.44 -5.58
N MET A 375 11.60 -21.30 -6.57
CA MET A 375 12.75 -21.89 -7.28
C MET A 375 12.61 -21.60 -8.76
N ARG A 376 13.64 -21.10 -9.38
CA ARG A 376 13.64 -20.83 -10.83
C ARG A 376 15.00 -21.12 -11.44
N ILE A 377 14.98 -21.43 -12.73
CA ILE A 377 16.14 -21.57 -13.60
C ILE A 377 15.99 -20.59 -14.77
N SER A 378 17.01 -19.77 -15.01
CA SER A 378 17.03 -18.78 -16.11
C SER A 378 18.30 -18.99 -16.95
N SER A 379 18.14 -19.01 -18.27
CA SER A 379 19.30 -19.13 -19.19
C SER A 379 20.23 -17.92 -19.08
N ASN A 380 21.53 -18.16 -19.13
CA ASN A 380 22.57 -17.14 -19.13
C ASN A 380 22.89 -16.65 -20.56
N GLY A 381 23.28 -15.36 -20.65
CA GLY A 381 23.70 -14.73 -21.89
C GLY A 381 22.59 -14.46 -22.90
N GLN A 382 22.94 -13.79 -23.98
CA GLN A 382 22.03 -13.54 -25.13
C GLN A 382 22.10 -14.74 -26.08
N ARG A 383 20.97 -15.42 -26.26
CA ARG A 383 20.83 -16.60 -27.13
C ARG A 383 19.57 -16.45 -27.99
N LYS A 384 19.56 -17.20 -29.12
CA LYS A 384 18.35 -17.30 -29.97
C LYS A 384 17.12 -17.70 -29.15
N PHE A 385 17.30 -18.54 -28.13
CA PHE A 385 16.27 -18.92 -27.14
C PHE A 385 16.79 -18.67 -25.74
N SER A 386 16.14 -17.79 -25.01
CA SER A 386 16.34 -17.58 -23.57
C SER A 386 15.07 -17.94 -22.82
N TYR A 387 15.18 -18.49 -21.63
CA TYR A 387 14.04 -18.94 -20.84
C TYR A 387 14.19 -18.61 -19.36
N THR A 388 13.05 -18.52 -18.69
CA THR A 388 12.92 -18.57 -17.23
C THR A 388 11.81 -19.55 -16.90
N LEU A 389 12.11 -20.60 -16.14
CA LEU A 389 11.14 -21.59 -15.65
C LEU A 389 11.19 -21.59 -14.13
N GLY A 390 10.05 -21.82 -13.46
CA GLY A 390 10.04 -21.85 -12.00
C GLY A 390 8.80 -22.43 -11.38
N ALA A 391 8.89 -22.62 -10.07
CA ALA A 391 7.81 -23.04 -9.17
C ALA A 391 7.77 -22.11 -7.96
N PHE A 392 6.57 -21.88 -7.43
CA PHE A 392 6.33 -21.02 -6.28
C PHE A 392 5.36 -21.68 -5.31
N PHE A 393 5.70 -21.62 -4.03
CA PHE A 393 4.84 -22.04 -2.91
C PHE A 393 4.66 -20.87 -1.95
N PHE A 394 3.46 -20.73 -1.40
CA PHE A 394 3.10 -19.69 -0.44
C PHE A 394 2.09 -20.24 0.57
N ASN A 395 2.34 -19.99 1.84
CA ASN A 395 1.40 -20.21 2.92
C ASN A 395 1.32 -18.98 3.80
N GLN A 396 0.11 -18.59 4.19
CA GLN A 396 -0.17 -17.43 5.03
C GLN A 396 -1.27 -17.75 6.03
N THR A 397 -1.07 -17.30 7.27
CA THR A 397 -2.08 -17.32 8.33
C THR A 397 -2.31 -15.90 8.85
N ILE A 398 -3.57 -15.53 9.12
CA ILE A 398 -3.95 -14.27 9.77
C ILE A 398 -4.90 -14.59 10.92
N ASN A 399 -4.64 -14.01 12.09
CA ASN A 399 -5.51 -14.07 13.26
C ASN A 399 -5.82 -12.63 13.69
N THR A 400 -7.10 -12.29 13.81
CA THR A 400 -7.56 -10.98 14.24
C THR A 400 -8.57 -11.16 15.37
N GLN A 401 -8.43 -10.36 16.44
CA GLN A 401 -9.38 -10.28 17.53
C GLN A 401 -9.90 -8.84 17.64
N GLY A 402 -11.17 -8.64 17.33
CA GLY A 402 -11.78 -7.31 17.35
C GLY A 402 -12.57 -7.06 18.64
N SER A 403 -12.61 -5.80 19.05
CA SER A 403 -13.50 -5.31 20.10
C SER A 403 -14.08 -3.96 19.71
N GLN A 404 -15.38 -3.81 19.87
CA GLN A 404 -16.08 -2.53 19.69
C GLN A 404 -17.07 -2.36 20.85
N VAL A 405 -17.02 -1.19 21.50
CA VAL A 405 -17.92 -0.84 22.62
C VAL A 405 -18.64 0.45 22.29
N GLN A 406 -19.96 0.44 22.41
CA GLN A 406 -20.79 1.62 22.28
C GLN A 406 -20.84 2.38 23.62
N GLY A 407 -20.89 3.69 23.53
CA GLY A 407 -20.96 4.59 24.68
C GLY A 407 -22.34 5.19 24.89
N PRO A 408 -22.51 6.07 25.92
CA PRO A 408 -23.79 6.65 26.29
C PRO A 408 -24.44 7.54 25.24
N ALA A 409 -23.69 8.08 24.29
CA ALA A 409 -24.24 8.85 23.18
C ALA A 409 -24.78 7.98 22.02
N ALA A 410 -24.46 6.68 21.98
CA ALA A 410 -24.73 5.80 20.85
C ALA A 410 -26.24 5.66 20.54
N SER A 411 -27.09 5.47 21.54
CA SER A 411 -28.55 5.31 21.35
C SER A 411 -29.14 6.51 20.61
N ARG A 412 -28.87 7.72 21.10
CA ARG A 412 -29.35 8.96 20.47
C ARG A 412 -28.80 9.14 19.06
N TRP A 413 -27.55 8.78 18.82
CA TRP A 413 -26.88 8.97 17.52
C TRP A 413 -27.32 7.97 16.44
N LEU A 414 -27.41 6.69 16.82
CA LEU A 414 -27.63 5.58 15.86
C LEU A 414 -29.10 5.21 15.71
N LEU A 415 -29.92 5.27 16.77
CA LEU A 415 -31.28 4.77 16.78
C LEU A 415 -32.30 5.88 16.50
N SER A 416 -33.58 5.52 16.43
CA SER A 416 -34.73 6.40 16.23
C SER A 416 -35.85 6.03 17.20
N GLY A 417 -36.86 6.90 17.34
CA GLY A 417 -38.01 6.66 18.22
C GLY A 417 -37.65 6.63 19.71
N ALA A 418 -38.35 5.79 20.49
CA ALA A 418 -38.16 5.70 21.94
C ALA A 418 -36.76 5.23 22.33
N ASP A 419 -36.17 4.30 21.58
CA ASP A 419 -34.85 3.76 21.86
C ASP A 419 -33.74 4.83 21.74
N ALA A 420 -33.90 5.81 20.86
CA ALA A 420 -32.99 6.94 20.78
C ALA A 420 -32.95 7.83 22.03
N SER A 421 -34.00 7.84 22.82
CA SER A 421 -34.14 8.66 24.03
C SER A 421 -33.64 7.94 25.30
N ASN A 422 -33.29 6.66 25.19
CA ASN A 422 -32.79 5.83 26.29
C ASN A 422 -31.32 5.45 26.06
N PRO A 423 -30.36 6.12 26.73
CA PRO A 423 -28.95 5.79 26.58
C PRO A 423 -28.62 4.32 26.83
N ASN A 424 -29.27 3.69 27.83
CA ASN A 424 -28.99 2.29 28.22
C ASN A 424 -29.23 1.27 27.10
N VAL A 425 -29.95 1.64 26.04
CA VAL A 425 -30.21 0.68 24.93
C VAL A 425 -28.90 0.26 24.26
N LEU A 426 -27.97 1.20 24.06
CA LEU A 426 -26.66 0.89 23.45
C LEU A 426 -25.46 1.13 24.36
N ASP A 427 -25.60 1.83 25.50
CA ASP A 427 -24.46 2.09 26.39
C ASP A 427 -23.90 0.79 26.96
N GLY A 428 -22.63 0.53 26.75
CA GLY A 428 -21.94 -0.71 27.10
C GLY A 428 -22.18 -1.88 26.14
N LEU A 429 -22.97 -1.68 25.06
CA LEU A 429 -23.14 -2.75 24.06
C LEU A 429 -21.80 -3.04 23.39
N THR A 430 -21.36 -4.28 23.54
CA THR A 430 -20.02 -4.73 23.14
C THR A 430 -20.10 -5.81 22.08
N SER A 431 -19.26 -5.73 21.04
CA SER A 431 -18.98 -6.83 20.13
C SER A 431 -17.53 -7.29 20.30
N THR A 432 -17.32 -8.58 20.44
CA THR A 432 -16.01 -9.22 20.35
C THR A 432 -15.96 -10.12 19.12
N ASN A 433 -14.93 -9.94 18.29
CA ASN A 433 -14.80 -10.69 17.03
C ASN A 433 -13.55 -11.56 17.06
N THR A 434 -13.69 -12.80 16.62
CA THR A 434 -12.57 -13.72 16.35
C THR A 434 -12.55 -14.04 14.87
N ILE A 435 -11.40 -13.79 14.23
CA ILE A 435 -11.20 -14.02 12.79
C ILE A 435 -9.94 -14.86 12.62
N SER A 436 -10.03 -15.94 11.85
CA SER A 436 -8.86 -16.66 11.35
C SER A 436 -8.92 -16.81 9.83
N PHE A 437 -7.78 -16.78 9.19
CA PHE A 437 -7.63 -16.92 7.75
C PHE A 437 -6.39 -17.73 7.42
N ASP A 438 -6.55 -18.73 6.57
CA ASP A 438 -5.49 -19.56 6.01
C ASP A 438 -5.52 -19.46 4.49
N ASN A 439 -4.35 -19.27 3.87
CA ASN A 439 -4.18 -19.17 2.43
C ASN A 439 -2.96 -19.98 1.99
N THR A 440 -3.17 -21.02 1.19
CA THR A 440 -2.11 -21.82 0.59
C THR A 440 -2.18 -21.72 -0.92
N SER A 441 -1.04 -21.44 -1.56
CA SER A 441 -0.94 -21.32 -3.00
C SER A 441 0.26 -22.07 -3.54
N PHE A 442 0.09 -22.65 -4.72
CA PHE A 442 1.15 -23.28 -5.49
C PHE A 442 1.07 -22.83 -6.95
N ALA A 443 2.22 -22.67 -7.62
CA ALA A 443 2.25 -22.36 -9.04
C ALA A 443 3.48 -22.91 -9.73
N VAL A 444 3.33 -23.21 -11.04
CA VAL A 444 4.43 -23.44 -11.97
C VAL A 444 4.34 -22.44 -13.11
N PHE A 445 5.49 -21.95 -13.57
CA PHE A 445 5.53 -20.90 -14.60
C PHE A 445 6.71 -21.04 -15.54
N GLY A 446 6.56 -20.47 -16.73
CA GLY A 446 7.63 -20.37 -17.71
C GLY A 446 7.41 -19.18 -18.64
N LYS A 447 8.54 -18.55 -19.01
CA LYS A 447 8.60 -17.49 -20.03
C LYS A 447 9.78 -17.77 -20.95
N LEU A 448 9.54 -17.66 -22.26
CA LEU A 448 10.55 -17.76 -23.29
C LEU A 448 10.83 -16.38 -23.88
N ASN A 449 12.03 -16.18 -24.40
CA ASN A 449 12.36 -15.11 -25.30
C ASN A 449 13.02 -15.72 -26.54
N TRP A 450 12.34 -15.65 -27.66
CA TRP A 450 12.77 -16.18 -28.93
C TRP A 450 13.15 -15.02 -29.85
N ALA A 451 14.46 -14.86 -30.14
CA ALA A 451 14.95 -13.97 -31.18
C ALA A 451 14.68 -14.58 -32.56
N LEU A 452 13.60 -14.14 -33.21
CA LEU A 452 13.29 -14.54 -34.60
C LEU A 452 14.33 -14.00 -35.57
N THR A 453 14.73 -12.75 -35.37
CA THR A 453 15.86 -12.07 -36.00
C THR A 453 16.66 -11.31 -34.94
N ASP A 454 17.75 -10.68 -35.28
CA ASP A 454 18.53 -9.82 -34.39
C ASP A 454 17.72 -8.63 -33.87
N LYS A 455 16.61 -8.28 -34.52
CA LYS A 455 15.77 -7.14 -34.20
C LYS A 455 14.38 -7.51 -33.70
N LEU A 456 13.87 -8.70 -34.03
CA LEU A 456 12.51 -9.11 -33.73
C LEU A 456 12.49 -10.26 -32.72
N HIS A 457 11.82 -10.03 -31.58
CA HIS A 457 11.69 -11.00 -30.51
C HIS A 457 10.24 -11.34 -30.22
N VAL A 458 9.97 -12.60 -29.93
CA VAL A 458 8.66 -13.12 -29.51
C VAL A 458 8.79 -13.73 -28.12
N GLN A 459 7.95 -13.31 -27.18
CA GLN A 459 8.11 -13.67 -25.78
C GLN A 459 6.78 -14.22 -25.22
N PRO A 460 6.50 -15.52 -25.41
CA PRO A 460 5.35 -16.18 -24.76
C PRO A 460 5.67 -16.52 -23.31
N GLY A 461 4.65 -16.42 -22.46
CA GLY A 461 4.74 -16.82 -21.07
C GLY A 461 3.44 -17.44 -20.58
N LEU A 462 3.54 -18.44 -19.69
CA LEU A 462 2.41 -19.11 -19.06
C LEU A 462 2.68 -19.40 -17.59
N ARG A 463 1.61 -19.37 -16.76
CA ARG A 463 1.65 -19.75 -15.35
C ARG A 463 0.34 -20.39 -14.94
N LEU A 464 0.42 -21.56 -14.33
CA LEU A 464 -0.70 -22.23 -13.70
C LEU A 464 -0.61 -22.06 -12.18
N ASN A 465 -1.70 -21.57 -11.58
CA ASN A 465 -1.79 -21.32 -10.14
C ASN A 465 -2.91 -22.15 -9.53
N TYR A 466 -2.68 -22.68 -8.34
CA TYR A 466 -3.70 -23.26 -7.46
C TYR A 466 -3.77 -22.43 -6.17
N ASP A 467 -4.95 -22.03 -5.76
CA ASP A 467 -5.21 -21.30 -4.52
C ASP A 467 -6.24 -22.03 -3.68
N LYS A 468 -5.98 -22.17 -2.37
CA LYS A 468 -6.90 -22.68 -1.37
C LYS A 468 -6.96 -21.74 -0.20
N LYS A 469 -8.16 -21.26 0.13
CA LYS A 469 -8.43 -20.36 1.26
C LYS A 469 -9.48 -20.93 2.16
N SER A 470 -9.30 -20.78 3.46
CA SER A 470 -10.30 -21.08 4.49
C SER A 470 -10.26 -20.00 5.55
N GLY A 471 -11.41 -19.74 6.17
CA GLY A 471 -11.51 -18.76 7.22
C GLY A 471 -12.58 -19.13 8.24
N PHE A 472 -12.51 -18.45 9.36
CA PHE A 472 -13.51 -18.49 10.42
C PHE A 472 -13.80 -17.06 10.86
N TYR A 473 -15.04 -16.72 11.05
CA TYR A 473 -15.52 -15.47 11.61
C TYR A 473 -16.55 -15.76 12.69
N GLU A 474 -16.34 -15.18 13.86
CA GLU A 474 -17.34 -15.18 14.94
C GLU A 474 -17.43 -13.77 15.53
N SER A 475 -18.65 -13.29 15.76
CA SER A 475 -18.97 -12.07 16.49
C SER A 475 -19.95 -12.43 17.59
N VAL A 476 -19.58 -12.13 18.83
CA VAL A 476 -20.42 -12.25 20.02
C VAL A 476 -20.81 -10.85 20.47
N VAL A 477 -22.09 -10.62 20.71
CA VAL A 477 -22.63 -9.33 21.16
C VAL A 477 -23.14 -9.45 22.59
N SER A 478 -22.68 -8.56 23.46
CA SER A 478 -23.09 -8.57 24.86
C SER A 478 -23.40 -7.16 25.37
N ILE A 479 -24.24 -7.07 26.39
CA ILE A 479 -24.48 -5.87 27.17
C ILE A 479 -24.66 -6.27 28.62
N ALA A 480 -24.11 -5.50 29.53
CA ALA A 480 -24.31 -5.62 30.96
C ALA A 480 -24.34 -4.22 31.57
N ASN A 481 -25.54 -3.63 31.66
CA ASN A 481 -25.74 -2.33 32.30
C ASN A 481 -26.95 -2.38 33.23
N ALA A 482 -27.40 -1.25 33.77
CA ALA A 482 -28.48 -1.20 34.74
C ALA A 482 -29.84 -1.73 34.22
N GLN A 483 -30.06 -1.76 32.91
CA GLN A 483 -31.33 -2.10 32.30
C GLN A 483 -31.30 -3.38 31.46
N TYR A 484 -30.16 -3.70 30.86
CA TYR A 484 -30.02 -4.82 29.95
C TYR A 484 -28.82 -5.70 30.33
N ASN A 485 -29.03 -7.03 30.27
CA ASN A 485 -28.00 -8.02 30.55
C ASN A 485 -28.23 -9.25 29.66
N PHE A 486 -27.42 -9.40 28.61
CA PHE A 486 -27.45 -10.58 27.75
C PHE A 486 -26.11 -10.83 27.05
N VAL A 487 -25.94 -12.06 26.57
CA VAL A 487 -24.92 -12.47 25.62
C VAL A 487 -25.59 -13.13 24.43
N ALA A 488 -25.50 -12.51 23.26
CA ALA A 488 -26.07 -12.99 22.01
C ALA A 488 -24.95 -13.56 21.11
N THR A 489 -25.12 -14.79 20.70
CA THR A 489 -24.26 -15.50 19.73
C THR A 489 -25.07 -15.89 18.51
N ALA A 490 -24.41 -16.34 17.45
CA ALA A 490 -25.10 -16.89 16.28
C ALA A 490 -26.05 -18.06 16.64
N ASP A 491 -25.71 -18.85 17.69
CA ASP A 491 -26.46 -20.04 18.07
C ASP A 491 -27.71 -19.71 18.92
N ASN A 492 -27.68 -18.63 19.74
CA ASN A 492 -28.77 -18.33 20.66
C ASN A 492 -29.63 -17.10 20.28
N VAL A 493 -29.17 -16.27 19.33
CA VAL A 493 -29.87 -15.00 19.01
C VAL A 493 -31.34 -15.19 18.59
N ALA A 494 -31.64 -16.29 17.87
CA ALA A 494 -33.00 -16.61 17.47
C ALA A 494 -33.89 -16.92 18.67
N ALA A 495 -33.40 -17.72 19.64
CA ALA A 495 -34.09 -18.06 20.88
C ALA A 495 -34.29 -16.84 21.78
N LEU A 496 -33.24 -15.98 21.91
CA LEU A 496 -33.35 -14.72 22.65
C LEU A 496 -34.43 -13.80 22.03
N LEU A 497 -34.45 -13.68 20.70
CA LEU A 497 -35.48 -12.89 20.02
C LEU A 497 -36.88 -13.47 20.16
N ALA A 498 -37.01 -14.80 20.16
CA ALA A 498 -38.30 -15.49 20.32
C ALA A 498 -38.89 -15.37 21.74
N ALA A 499 -38.04 -15.09 22.75
CA ALA A 499 -38.49 -14.85 24.11
C ALA A 499 -39.36 -13.57 24.27
N PHE A 500 -39.32 -12.65 23.32
CA PHE A 500 -40.15 -11.44 23.33
C PHE A 500 -41.40 -11.63 22.48
N PRO A 501 -42.59 -11.18 22.98
CA PRO A 501 -43.81 -11.15 22.19
C PRO A 501 -43.66 -10.41 20.85
N ASN A 502 -44.32 -10.87 19.82
CA ASN A 502 -44.25 -10.25 18.49
C ASN A 502 -45.66 -9.79 18.03
N PRO A 503 -45.90 -8.49 17.83
CA PRO A 503 -44.99 -7.36 18.04
C PRO A 503 -44.91 -6.92 19.51
N SER A 504 -43.72 -6.38 19.93
CA SER A 504 -43.55 -5.69 21.21
C SER A 504 -42.42 -4.68 21.14
N ALA A 505 -42.48 -3.65 22.01
CA ALA A 505 -41.40 -2.66 22.12
C ALA A 505 -40.10 -3.32 22.56
N ALA A 506 -40.14 -4.24 23.53
CA ALA A 506 -38.93 -4.95 24.00
C ALA A 506 -38.29 -5.77 22.91
N ARG A 507 -39.06 -6.43 22.05
CA ARG A 507 -38.55 -7.13 20.88
C ARG A 507 -37.85 -6.18 19.89
N THR A 508 -38.46 -5.02 19.62
CA THR A 508 -37.87 -4.01 18.71
C THR A 508 -36.57 -3.47 19.27
N THR A 509 -36.50 -3.16 20.57
CA THR A 509 -35.28 -2.69 21.24
C THR A 509 -34.18 -3.75 21.16
N PHE A 510 -34.47 -5.02 21.50
CA PHE A 510 -33.50 -6.10 21.38
C PHE A 510 -33.01 -6.27 19.94
N GLN A 511 -33.90 -6.15 18.95
CA GLN A 511 -33.54 -6.23 17.53
C GLN A 511 -32.65 -5.06 17.11
N ASN A 512 -32.88 -3.85 17.61
CA ASN A 512 -31.98 -2.72 17.38
C ASN A 512 -30.57 -2.95 17.97
N GLN A 513 -30.49 -3.53 19.17
CA GLN A 513 -29.22 -3.89 19.81
C GLN A 513 -28.44 -4.91 18.96
N ILE A 514 -29.05 -6.05 18.59
CA ILE A 514 -28.38 -7.08 17.80
C ILE A 514 -28.07 -6.61 16.35
N ASN A 515 -28.89 -5.75 15.74
CA ASN A 515 -28.63 -5.21 14.40
C ASN A 515 -27.44 -4.22 14.40
N THR A 516 -27.19 -3.54 15.52
CA THR A 516 -26.08 -2.60 15.65
C THR A 516 -24.72 -3.31 15.54
N LEU A 517 -24.52 -4.42 16.24
CA LEU A 517 -23.22 -5.14 16.27
C LEU A 517 -23.25 -6.56 15.70
N ALA A 518 -24.43 -7.12 15.38
CA ALA A 518 -24.69 -8.34 14.63
C ALA A 518 -23.90 -9.59 15.07
N PRO A 519 -24.44 -10.41 16.01
CA PRO A 519 -23.85 -11.69 16.35
C PRO A 519 -23.87 -12.63 15.14
N GLN A 520 -22.70 -13.22 14.78
CA GLN A 520 -22.53 -14.02 13.57
C GLN A 520 -21.51 -15.12 13.79
N ARG A 521 -21.67 -16.25 13.08
CA ARG A 521 -20.63 -17.28 12.94
C ARG A 521 -20.73 -17.93 11.55
N TYR A 522 -19.59 -18.01 10.85
CA TYR A 522 -19.50 -18.68 9.55
C TYR A 522 -18.05 -19.05 9.22
N SER A 523 -17.88 -20.04 8.32
CA SER A 523 -16.57 -20.60 7.94
C SER A 523 -16.46 -20.71 6.42
N PRO A 524 -16.10 -19.63 5.72
CA PRO A 524 -16.03 -19.64 4.26
C PRO A 524 -14.82 -20.44 3.78
N ARG A 525 -14.97 -21.07 2.61
CA ARG A 525 -13.90 -21.79 1.90
C ARG A 525 -13.90 -21.44 0.43
N PHE A 526 -12.72 -21.37 -0.15
CA PHE A 526 -12.52 -21.10 -1.57
C PHE A 526 -11.34 -21.90 -2.09
N SER A 527 -11.46 -22.49 -3.29
CA SER A 527 -10.31 -23.05 -4.00
C SER A 527 -10.52 -22.94 -5.51
N ALA A 528 -9.45 -22.66 -6.25
CA ALA A 528 -9.51 -22.57 -7.70
C ALA A 528 -8.16 -22.79 -8.36
N TRP A 529 -8.18 -23.35 -9.57
CA TRP A 529 -7.08 -23.31 -10.53
C TRP A 529 -7.27 -22.10 -11.45
N ASN A 530 -6.20 -21.35 -11.70
CA ASN A 530 -6.22 -20.20 -12.60
C ASN A 530 -5.00 -20.21 -13.50
N LEU A 531 -5.21 -19.88 -14.78
CA LEU A 531 -4.17 -19.75 -15.79
C LEU A 531 -3.92 -18.26 -16.07
N SER A 532 -2.67 -17.81 -15.97
CA SER A 532 -2.17 -16.55 -16.49
C SER A 532 -1.24 -16.79 -17.66
N GLY A 533 -1.12 -15.81 -18.55
CA GLY A 533 -0.17 -15.87 -19.65
C GLY A 533 -0.02 -14.52 -20.33
N ASP A 534 1.06 -14.37 -21.07
CA ASP A 534 1.33 -13.20 -21.89
C ASP A 534 2.04 -13.57 -23.19
N LEU A 535 1.85 -12.74 -24.19
CA LEU A 535 2.60 -12.75 -25.43
C LEU A 535 3.09 -11.34 -25.73
N THR A 536 4.39 -11.15 -25.76
CA THR A 536 5.03 -9.87 -26.11
C THR A 536 5.79 -10.01 -27.41
N LEU A 537 5.57 -9.08 -28.32
CA LEU A 537 6.38 -8.87 -29.51
C LEU A 537 7.22 -7.62 -29.29
N SER A 538 8.50 -7.66 -29.59
CA SER A 538 9.36 -6.48 -29.51
C SER A 538 10.27 -6.37 -30.73
N TYR A 539 10.53 -5.12 -31.14
CA TYR A 539 11.30 -4.79 -32.33
C TYR A 539 12.31 -3.66 -32.05
N ASP A 540 13.57 -3.98 -32.22
CA ASP A 540 14.69 -3.04 -32.10
C ASP A 540 14.93 -2.37 -33.47
N ALA A 541 14.27 -1.22 -33.71
CA ALA A 541 14.43 -0.50 -34.98
C ALA A 541 15.86 0.01 -35.13
N THR A 542 16.40 0.59 -34.06
CA THR A 542 17.81 0.99 -33.90
C THR A 542 18.27 0.64 -32.47
N PRO A 543 19.56 0.74 -32.13
CA PRO A 543 20.06 0.55 -30.76
C PRO A 543 19.38 1.47 -29.71
N ASP A 544 18.84 2.62 -30.15
CA ASP A 544 18.25 3.64 -29.29
C ASP A 544 16.71 3.76 -29.47
N VAL A 545 16.08 2.89 -30.28
CA VAL A 545 14.62 2.91 -30.53
C VAL A 545 14.07 1.49 -30.48
N HIS A 546 13.28 1.23 -29.46
CA HIS A 546 12.67 -0.06 -29.15
C HIS A 546 11.14 0.05 -29.10
N PHE A 547 10.45 -0.74 -29.92
CA PHE A 547 8.99 -0.89 -29.94
C PHE A 547 8.58 -2.21 -29.31
N TYR A 548 7.40 -2.22 -28.64
CA TYR A 548 6.80 -3.47 -28.19
C TYR A 548 5.26 -3.44 -28.24
N ALA A 549 4.68 -4.61 -28.33
CA ALA A 549 3.24 -4.84 -28.17
C ALA A 549 3.03 -6.08 -27.30
N THR A 550 2.14 -5.98 -26.33
CA THR A 550 1.85 -7.06 -25.38
C THR A 550 0.35 -7.32 -25.29
N TYR A 551 -0.03 -8.60 -25.36
CA TYR A 551 -1.28 -9.10 -24.81
C TYR A 551 -1.00 -9.90 -23.56
N ALA A 552 -1.73 -9.63 -22.47
CA ALA A 552 -1.60 -10.41 -21.24
C ALA A 552 -2.97 -10.74 -20.63
N ARG A 553 -3.06 -11.95 -20.09
CA ARG A 553 -4.18 -12.38 -19.26
C ARG A 553 -3.70 -12.73 -17.87
N SER A 554 -4.26 -12.08 -16.86
CA SER A 554 -3.92 -12.26 -15.46
C SER A 554 -5.18 -12.34 -14.60
N PHE A 555 -5.02 -12.70 -13.32
CA PHE A 555 -6.12 -12.76 -12.38
C PHE A 555 -5.70 -12.29 -10.98
N LYS A 556 -6.65 -11.73 -10.25
CA LYS A 556 -6.61 -11.61 -8.80
C LYS A 556 -7.40 -12.76 -8.20
N SER A 557 -6.83 -13.47 -7.23
CA SER A 557 -7.45 -14.65 -6.64
C SER A 557 -8.84 -14.32 -6.07
N GLY A 558 -9.75 -15.28 -6.14
CA GLY A 558 -11.01 -15.18 -5.42
C GLY A 558 -10.78 -15.02 -3.93
N GLY A 559 -11.71 -14.36 -3.25
CA GLY A 559 -11.61 -14.01 -1.84
C GLY A 559 -12.69 -14.66 -1.01
N ILE A 560 -12.52 -14.54 0.30
CA ILE A 560 -13.54 -14.86 1.31
C ILE A 560 -13.79 -13.60 2.15
N ASN A 561 -15.05 -13.37 2.52
CA ASN A 561 -15.41 -12.22 3.35
C ASN A 561 -15.28 -12.59 4.84
N LEU A 562 -14.44 -11.83 5.56
CA LEU A 562 -14.13 -12.02 6.98
C LEU A 562 -14.23 -10.72 7.80
N SER A 563 -15.17 -9.84 7.44
CA SER A 563 -15.42 -8.56 8.14
C SER A 563 -16.84 -8.39 8.63
N GLY A 564 -17.60 -9.48 8.66
CA GLY A 564 -19.05 -9.52 8.91
C GLY A 564 -19.84 -9.49 7.60
N LEU A 565 -20.86 -10.33 7.51
CA LEU A 565 -21.75 -10.44 6.35
C LEU A 565 -23.07 -9.69 6.61
N PRO A 566 -23.82 -9.31 5.55
CA PRO A 566 -25.19 -8.87 5.69
C PRO A 566 -26.01 -9.87 6.49
N LEU A 567 -26.92 -9.36 7.34
CA LEU A 567 -27.89 -10.22 7.99
C LEU A 567 -28.99 -10.63 6.98
N ASN A 568 -29.57 -11.80 7.20
CA ASN A 568 -30.77 -12.22 6.48
C ASN A 568 -31.98 -11.34 6.86
N SER A 569 -33.09 -11.49 6.17
CA SER A 569 -34.30 -10.68 6.38
C SER A 569 -34.90 -10.79 7.79
N THR A 570 -34.58 -11.84 8.53
CA THR A 570 -35.05 -12.05 9.89
C THR A 570 -34.13 -11.51 10.98
N SER A 571 -32.94 -11.01 10.58
CA SER A 571 -31.85 -10.56 11.47
C SER A 571 -31.36 -11.63 12.49
N THR A 572 -31.62 -12.92 12.21
CA THR A 572 -31.24 -14.04 13.07
C THR A 572 -30.08 -14.88 12.52
N GLY A 573 -29.57 -14.50 11.36
CA GLY A 573 -28.45 -15.17 10.68
C GLY A 573 -27.87 -14.30 9.59
N VAL A 574 -26.86 -14.84 8.92
CA VAL A 574 -26.13 -14.15 7.84
C VAL A 574 -26.58 -14.63 6.46
N ASP A 575 -26.44 -13.76 5.46
CA ASP A 575 -26.57 -14.16 4.05
C ASP A 575 -25.28 -14.83 3.58
N LEU A 576 -25.25 -16.17 3.67
CA LEU A 576 -24.11 -16.99 3.28
C LEU A 576 -23.79 -16.93 1.78
N SER A 577 -24.70 -16.43 0.93
CA SER A 577 -24.42 -16.24 -0.51
C SER A 577 -23.29 -15.23 -0.76
N THR A 578 -23.04 -14.34 0.19
CA THR A 578 -22.05 -13.27 0.13
C THR A 578 -20.69 -13.66 0.74
N GLN A 579 -20.51 -14.89 1.23
CA GLN A 579 -19.30 -15.29 1.96
C GLN A 579 -18.05 -15.40 1.08
N THR A 580 -18.19 -15.55 -0.24
CA THR A 580 -17.06 -15.70 -1.18
C THR A 580 -17.23 -14.79 -2.40
N VAL A 581 -16.10 -14.45 -3.04
CA VAL A 581 -16.05 -13.73 -4.31
C VAL A 581 -15.23 -14.50 -5.35
N LYS A 582 -15.66 -14.42 -6.60
CA LYS A 582 -14.97 -15.04 -7.74
C LYS A 582 -13.61 -14.37 -8.01
N PRO A 583 -12.67 -15.09 -8.67
CA PRO A 583 -11.47 -14.47 -9.19
C PRO A 583 -11.79 -13.35 -10.18
N GLU A 584 -11.15 -12.21 -10.01
CA GLU A 584 -11.16 -11.10 -10.95
C GLU A 584 -10.20 -11.43 -12.10
N LYS A 585 -10.62 -11.27 -13.36
CA LYS A 585 -9.82 -11.59 -14.55
C LYS A 585 -9.58 -10.33 -15.37
N VAL A 586 -8.34 -10.14 -15.79
CA VAL A 586 -7.90 -8.99 -16.60
C VAL A 586 -7.40 -9.48 -17.95
N ASN A 587 -7.93 -8.91 -19.06
CA ASN A 587 -7.33 -8.95 -20.38
C ASN A 587 -6.71 -7.58 -20.66
N HIS A 588 -5.45 -7.57 -21.02
CA HIS A 588 -4.61 -6.40 -21.19
C HIS A 588 -4.01 -6.33 -22.57
N PHE A 589 -4.06 -5.15 -23.18
CA PHE A 589 -3.37 -4.82 -24.42
C PHE A 589 -2.50 -3.58 -24.16
N GLU A 590 -1.24 -3.64 -24.55
CA GLU A 590 -0.29 -2.53 -24.41
C GLU A 590 0.56 -2.42 -25.67
N VAL A 591 0.79 -1.17 -26.11
CA VAL A 591 1.82 -0.84 -27.09
C VAL A 591 2.76 0.20 -26.47
N GLY A 592 4.05 0.02 -26.68
CA GLY A 592 5.03 0.91 -26.09
C GLY A 592 6.21 1.23 -27.02
N LEU A 593 6.82 2.35 -26.71
CA LEU A 593 7.97 2.89 -27.39
C LEU A 593 8.98 3.34 -26.34
N LYS A 594 10.23 2.91 -26.47
CA LYS A 594 11.36 3.37 -25.64
C LYS A 594 12.43 3.95 -26.55
N THR A 595 12.84 5.18 -26.24
CA THR A 595 13.76 5.93 -27.10
C THR A 595 14.80 6.67 -26.29
N GLN A 596 15.98 6.79 -26.91
CA GLN A 596 17.06 7.66 -26.46
C GLN A 596 17.50 8.54 -27.65
N PHE A 597 17.59 9.85 -27.44
CA PHE A 597 17.94 10.85 -28.44
C PHE A 597 19.10 11.73 -27.93
N LEU A 598 19.69 12.54 -28.83
CA LEU A 598 20.71 13.53 -28.50
C LEU A 598 21.92 12.89 -27.77
N ASP A 599 22.48 11.85 -28.33
CA ASP A 599 23.57 11.07 -27.73
C ASP A 599 23.16 10.56 -26.30
N ARG A 600 21.94 10.02 -26.19
CA ARG A 600 21.32 9.49 -24.95
C ARG A 600 21.06 10.53 -23.85
N LYS A 601 21.18 11.84 -24.16
CA LYS A 601 20.86 12.90 -23.20
C LYS A 601 19.36 13.08 -22.97
N LEU A 602 18.53 12.68 -23.93
CA LEU A 602 17.08 12.69 -23.83
C LEU A 602 16.54 11.25 -23.91
N THR A 603 15.90 10.80 -22.84
CA THR A 603 15.15 9.55 -22.83
C THR A 603 13.65 9.87 -22.83
N VAL A 604 12.88 9.19 -23.69
CA VAL A 604 11.42 9.29 -23.75
C VAL A 604 10.84 7.89 -23.92
N ASN A 605 10.08 7.45 -22.93
CA ASN A 605 9.38 6.19 -22.97
C ASN A 605 7.86 6.45 -22.93
N LEU A 606 7.11 5.83 -23.82
CA LEU A 606 5.66 5.98 -23.97
C LEU A 606 5.01 4.61 -23.89
N ALA A 607 3.82 4.53 -23.26
CA ALA A 607 3.00 3.32 -23.29
C ALA A 607 1.52 3.71 -23.39
N GLY A 608 0.80 3.11 -24.34
CA GLY A 608 -0.64 3.17 -24.44
C GLY A 608 -1.23 1.81 -24.05
N PHE A 609 -2.27 1.80 -23.20
CA PHE A 609 -2.83 0.57 -22.65
C PHE A 609 -4.35 0.53 -22.66
N TRP A 610 -4.89 -0.69 -22.68
CA TRP A 610 -6.31 -1.00 -22.58
C TRP A 610 -6.52 -2.28 -21.78
N ASP A 611 -7.25 -2.19 -20.67
CA ASP A 611 -7.58 -3.27 -19.76
C ASP A 611 -9.08 -3.51 -19.74
N GLU A 612 -9.50 -4.76 -19.88
CA GLU A 612 -10.87 -5.22 -19.62
C GLU A 612 -10.88 -6.19 -18.46
N ILE A 613 -11.62 -5.84 -17.43
CA ILE A 613 -11.71 -6.58 -16.17
C ILE A 613 -13.12 -7.16 -16.05
N THR A 614 -13.21 -8.47 -15.85
CA THR A 614 -14.47 -9.18 -15.57
C THR A 614 -14.47 -9.68 -14.12
N ASP A 615 -15.66 -9.79 -13.54
CA ASP A 615 -15.83 -10.17 -12.13
C ASP A 615 -15.01 -9.28 -11.17
N TYR A 616 -14.94 -7.96 -11.47
CA TYR A 616 -14.18 -7.00 -10.66
C TYR A 616 -14.61 -7.05 -9.18
N GLN A 617 -13.65 -7.24 -8.29
CA GLN A 617 -13.90 -7.29 -6.84
C GLN A 617 -14.07 -5.87 -6.30
N ALA A 618 -15.30 -5.48 -6.04
CA ALA A 618 -15.68 -4.15 -5.56
C ALA A 618 -16.11 -4.20 -4.09
N THR A 619 -15.87 -3.12 -3.37
CA THR A 619 -16.46 -2.89 -2.06
C THR A 619 -17.92 -2.54 -2.22
N VAL A 620 -18.79 -3.28 -1.54
CA VAL A 620 -20.19 -2.99 -1.37
C VAL A 620 -20.54 -2.90 0.13
N ASN A 621 -21.70 -2.40 0.47
CA ASN A 621 -22.17 -2.36 1.84
C ASN A 621 -23.62 -2.86 1.94
N ASN A 622 -24.08 -3.09 3.16
CA ASN A 622 -25.41 -3.59 3.45
C ASN A 622 -26.51 -2.52 3.42
N ASN A 623 -26.20 -1.28 3.00
CA ASN A 623 -27.11 -0.10 3.02
C ASN A 623 -27.81 0.15 4.36
N ALA A 624 -27.27 -0.39 5.48
CA ALA A 624 -27.84 -0.16 6.80
C ALA A 624 -27.66 1.31 7.22
N ILE A 625 -28.72 1.88 7.80
CA ILE A 625 -28.69 3.28 8.26
C ILE A 625 -27.78 3.43 9.49
N ASN A 626 -27.81 2.47 10.42
CA ASN A 626 -27.16 2.58 11.72
C ASN A 626 -25.67 2.23 11.65
N VAL A 627 -25.35 1.02 11.25
CA VAL A 627 -23.97 0.55 11.13
C VAL A 627 -23.76 -0.05 9.74
N ILE A 628 -22.92 0.62 8.95
CA ILE A 628 -22.56 0.19 7.60
C ILE A 628 -21.57 -0.97 7.71
N ARG A 629 -21.92 -2.13 7.12
CA ARG A 629 -21.02 -3.28 6.97
C ARG A 629 -20.58 -3.39 5.53
N GLY A 630 -19.26 -3.25 5.33
CA GLY A 630 -18.65 -3.40 4.02
C GLY A 630 -18.23 -4.85 3.77
N TYR A 631 -18.50 -5.37 2.60
CA TYR A 631 -18.02 -6.67 2.13
C TYR A 631 -17.66 -6.61 0.65
N LEU A 632 -16.97 -7.64 0.14
CA LEU A 632 -16.66 -7.75 -1.27
C LEU A 632 -17.79 -8.43 -2.04
N ALA A 633 -18.09 -7.87 -3.21
CA ALA A 633 -18.90 -8.52 -4.24
C ALA A 633 -18.22 -8.37 -5.60
N ASN A 634 -18.62 -9.19 -6.57
CA ASN A 634 -18.17 -9.02 -7.94
C ASN A 634 -19.05 -8.00 -8.66
N ALA A 635 -18.47 -6.87 -9.08
CA ALA A 635 -19.05 -5.99 -10.10
C ALA A 635 -18.96 -6.68 -11.47
N GLY A 636 -19.86 -6.34 -12.40
CA GLY A 636 -19.91 -7.00 -13.70
C GLY A 636 -18.64 -6.78 -14.52
N LYS A 637 -18.39 -5.55 -14.95
CA LYS A 637 -17.25 -5.23 -15.83
C LYS A 637 -16.66 -3.86 -15.53
N VAL A 638 -15.33 -3.78 -15.56
CA VAL A 638 -14.55 -2.56 -15.48
C VAL A 638 -13.66 -2.44 -16.70
N ARG A 639 -13.44 -1.23 -17.19
CA ARG A 639 -12.49 -0.91 -18.24
C ARG A 639 -11.54 0.17 -17.79
N VAL A 640 -10.26 -0.03 -18.06
CA VAL A 640 -9.21 0.98 -17.81
C VAL A 640 -8.41 1.18 -19.09
N ARG A 641 -8.19 2.42 -19.49
CA ARG A 641 -7.38 2.78 -20.66
C ARG A 641 -6.62 4.07 -20.42
N GLY A 642 -5.53 4.24 -21.11
CA GLY A 642 -4.76 5.44 -20.94
C GLY A 642 -3.46 5.48 -21.71
N VAL A 643 -2.71 6.55 -21.42
CA VAL A 643 -1.35 6.78 -21.94
C VAL A 643 -0.47 7.21 -20.79
N GLU A 644 0.75 6.71 -20.76
CA GLU A 644 1.79 7.05 -19.80
C GLU A 644 3.07 7.42 -20.52
N TRP A 645 3.82 8.32 -19.90
CA TRP A 645 5.16 8.64 -20.35
C TRP A 645 6.12 8.86 -19.19
N ASP A 646 7.37 8.47 -19.41
CA ASP A 646 8.50 8.77 -18.56
C ASP A 646 9.57 9.44 -19.42
N SER A 647 10.02 10.62 -19.04
CA SER A 647 11.05 11.36 -19.76
C SER A 647 12.10 11.94 -18.84
N SER A 648 13.34 11.91 -19.30
CA SER A 648 14.47 12.55 -18.63
C SER A 648 15.37 13.24 -19.67
N LEU A 649 15.87 14.42 -19.31
CA LEU A 649 16.74 15.24 -20.15
C LEU A 649 17.95 15.70 -19.34
N ARG A 650 19.14 15.41 -19.85
CA ARG A 650 20.44 15.85 -19.32
C ARG A 650 21.19 16.67 -20.38
N PRO A 651 20.81 17.94 -20.61
CA PRO A 651 21.40 18.75 -21.68
C PRO A 651 22.88 19.04 -21.42
N SER A 652 23.28 19.01 -20.14
CA SER A 652 24.66 19.18 -19.71
C SER A 652 24.93 18.40 -18.40
N PRO A 653 26.19 18.19 -17.99
CA PRO A 653 26.52 17.60 -16.69
C PRO A 653 26.03 18.40 -15.48
N ARG A 654 25.60 19.65 -15.71
CA ARG A 654 25.12 20.56 -14.65
C ARG A 654 23.62 20.57 -14.47
N LEU A 655 22.85 20.09 -15.46
CA LEU A 655 21.39 20.18 -15.44
C LEU A 655 20.77 18.82 -15.76
N SER A 656 19.95 18.32 -14.85
CA SER A 656 19.10 17.15 -15.07
C SER A 656 17.64 17.54 -14.87
N LEU A 657 16.76 17.12 -15.77
CA LEU A 657 15.33 17.37 -15.75
C LEU A 657 14.58 16.05 -15.93
N TYR A 658 13.37 15.96 -15.37
CA TYR A 658 12.45 14.87 -15.66
C TYR A 658 11.01 15.39 -15.77
N PHE A 659 10.21 14.72 -16.60
CA PHE A 659 8.78 14.97 -16.71
C PHE A 659 8.05 13.68 -17.01
N ASN A 660 7.25 13.21 -16.05
CA ASN A 660 6.50 11.96 -16.13
C ASN A 660 5.02 12.24 -16.01
N GLY A 661 4.19 11.44 -16.66
CA GLY A 661 2.77 11.63 -16.58
C GLY A 661 1.97 10.40 -16.91
N ALA A 662 0.71 10.42 -16.47
CA ALA A 662 -0.29 9.43 -16.76
C ALA A 662 -1.65 10.07 -17.01
N TYR A 663 -2.27 9.68 -18.11
CA TYR A 663 -3.71 9.86 -18.34
C TYR A 663 -4.40 8.51 -18.17
N THR A 664 -5.36 8.40 -17.25
CA THR A 664 -6.04 7.15 -16.91
C THR A 664 -7.55 7.36 -16.90
N ASP A 665 -8.28 6.69 -17.79
CA ASP A 665 -9.74 6.63 -17.80
C ASP A 665 -10.21 5.24 -17.34
N ALA A 666 -10.49 5.12 -16.03
CA ALA A 666 -10.92 3.88 -15.39
C ALA A 666 -12.40 3.97 -15.00
N ARG A 667 -13.26 3.06 -15.54
CA ARG A 667 -14.72 3.15 -15.38
C ARG A 667 -15.35 1.80 -15.11
N TYR A 668 -16.41 1.82 -14.31
CA TYR A 668 -17.40 0.75 -14.31
C TYR A 668 -18.10 0.72 -15.67
N VAL A 669 -18.04 -0.40 -16.38
CA VAL A 669 -18.81 -0.61 -17.62
C VAL A 669 -20.21 -1.09 -17.28
N ASP A 670 -20.30 -1.99 -16.27
CA ASP A 670 -21.55 -2.53 -15.76
C ASP A 670 -21.45 -2.75 -14.25
N PHE A 671 -22.21 -1.95 -13.47
CA PHE A 671 -22.36 -2.12 -12.03
C PHE A 671 -23.70 -1.56 -11.56
N LYS A 672 -24.77 -2.35 -11.78
CA LYS A 672 -26.16 -1.96 -11.53
C LYS A 672 -26.59 -2.09 -10.08
N ASN A 673 -25.94 -2.98 -9.33
CA ASN A 673 -26.27 -3.28 -7.93
C ASN A 673 -25.20 -2.75 -6.97
N ALA A 674 -24.68 -1.55 -7.23
CA ALA A 674 -23.73 -0.89 -6.35
C ALA A 674 -24.43 -0.30 -5.11
N PRO A 675 -23.70 -0.09 -3.99
CA PRO A 675 -24.23 0.67 -2.88
C PRO A 675 -24.55 2.10 -3.30
N CYS A 676 -25.66 2.62 -2.81
CA CYS A 676 -26.01 4.03 -3.05
C CYS A 676 -25.12 4.96 -2.22
N PRO A 677 -24.89 6.21 -2.68
CA PRO A 677 -24.14 7.19 -1.92
C PRO A 677 -24.86 7.54 -0.60
N PRO A 678 -24.12 7.88 0.47
CA PRO A 678 -24.68 8.12 1.81
C PRO A 678 -25.77 9.19 1.86
N GLU A 679 -25.69 10.20 0.99
CA GLU A 679 -26.70 11.26 0.86
C GLU A 679 -28.09 10.74 0.49
N LEU A 680 -28.21 9.56 -0.13
CA LEU A 680 -29.49 8.93 -0.42
C LEU A 680 -30.02 8.04 0.72
N SER A 681 -29.37 7.98 1.87
CA SER A 681 -29.78 7.14 3.00
C SER A 681 -30.92 7.74 3.79
N GLY A 682 -31.83 6.89 4.30
CA GLY A 682 -32.85 7.24 5.29
C GLY A 682 -34.18 7.80 4.77
N GLY A 683 -34.39 7.78 3.48
CA GLY A 683 -35.65 8.11 2.81
C GLY A 683 -36.50 6.87 2.52
N SER A 684 -37.42 7.01 1.57
CA SER A 684 -38.32 5.92 1.12
C SER A 684 -37.86 5.26 -0.14
N ALA A 685 -37.98 3.94 -0.24
CA ALA A 685 -37.66 3.19 -1.48
C ALA A 685 -38.60 3.60 -2.66
N THR A 686 -39.78 4.10 -2.39
CA THR A 686 -40.83 4.44 -3.38
C THR A 686 -41.00 5.93 -3.63
N ALA A 687 -40.31 6.81 -2.88
CA ALA A 687 -40.39 8.24 -3.08
C ALA A 687 -39.91 8.63 -4.48
N PRO A 688 -40.46 9.68 -5.11
CA PRO A 688 -39.95 10.21 -6.38
C PRO A 688 -38.57 10.87 -6.15
N GLY A 689 -37.74 10.89 -7.20
CA GLY A 689 -36.42 11.53 -7.21
C GLY A 689 -35.38 10.75 -7.98
N GLY A 690 -34.26 11.39 -8.32
CA GLY A 690 -33.11 10.80 -8.96
C GLY A 690 -32.34 9.90 -7.99
N VAL A 691 -31.70 8.86 -8.52
CA VAL A 691 -30.83 7.94 -7.72
C VAL A 691 -29.37 8.38 -7.66
N THR A 692 -28.99 9.33 -8.47
CA THR A 692 -27.59 9.83 -8.62
C THR A 692 -27.42 11.26 -8.15
N ASP A 693 -28.51 11.96 -7.84
CA ASP A 693 -28.46 13.35 -7.37
C ASP A 693 -28.18 13.41 -5.86
N PRO A 694 -27.44 14.43 -5.39
CA PRO A 694 -27.29 14.68 -3.96
C PRO A 694 -28.67 14.81 -3.29
N ALA A 695 -28.74 14.46 -2.00
CA ALA A 695 -29.95 14.59 -1.22
C ALA A 695 -30.41 16.05 -1.17
N GLY A 696 -31.66 16.27 -1.51
CA GLY A 696 -32.33 17.58 -1.35
C GLY A 696 -33.10 17.65 -0.04
N THR A 697 -34.45 17.73 -0.14
CA THR A 697 -35.36 17.70 1.02
C THR A 697 -35.39 16.30 1.63
N PRO A 698 -35.29 16.17 2.97
CA PRO A 698 -35.44 14.87 3.66
C PRO A 698 -36.72 14.15 3.30
N GLY A 699 -36.70 12.81 3.34
CA GLY A 699 -37.84 11.95 2.98
C GLY A 699 -37.89 11.58 1.49
N GLY A 700 -36.92 11.99 0.70
CA GLY A 700 -36.81 11.61 -0.72
C GLY A 700 -36.51 10.12 -0.92
N ARG A 701 -36.08 9.77 -2.12
CA ARG A 701 -35.86 8.37 -2.51
C ARG A 701 -34.56 7.81 -1.93
N SER A 702 -34.66 6.61 -1.36
CA SER A 702 -33.53 5.79 -0.89
C SER A 702 -33.62 4.40 -1.50
N PRO A 703 -33.14 4.18 -2.74
CA PRO A 703 -33.18 2.87 -3.38
C PRO A 703 -32.24 1.89 -2.68
N ALA A 704 -32.57 0.59 -2.75
CA ALA A 704 -31.74 -0.47 -2.20
C ALA A 704 -30.38 -0.59 -2.90
N TYR A 705 -30.34 -0.28 -4.20
CA TYR A 705 -29.14 -0.31 -5.03
C TYR A 705 -29.15 0.85 -6.00
N CYS A 706 -27.95 1.28 -6.40
CA CYS A 706 -27.76 2.32 -7.41
C CYS A 706 -26.98 1.77 -8.61
N ASP A 707 -27.32 2.24 -9.81
CA ASP A 707 -26.56 1.97 -11.02
C ASP A 707 -25.46 3.02 -11.17
N ILE A 708 -24.21 2.60 -11.01
CA ILE A 708 -23.03 3.44 -11.19
C ILE A 708 -22.26 3.10 -12.49
N SER A 709 -22.90 2.40 -13.42
CA SER A 709 -22.33 2.13 -14.74
C SER A 709 -21.92 3.44 -15.43
N GLY A 710 -20.77 3.46 -16.10
CA GLY A 710 -20.19 4.65 -16.71
C GLY A 710 -19.42 5.57 -15.74
N GLN A 711 -19.55 5.42 -14.42
CA GLN A 711 -18.83 6.24 -13.44
C GLN A 711 -17.35 5.85 -13.36
N ILE A 712 -16.52 6.83 -12.96
CA ILE A 712 -15.07 6.64 -12.75
C ILE A 712 -14.85 5.86 -11.44
N LEU A 713 -13.89 4.94 -11.42
CA LEU A 713 -13.50 4.23 -10.21
C LEU A 713 -12.99 5.21 -9.13
N PRO A 714 -13.20 4.91 -7.83
CA PRO A 714 -12.71 5.76 -6.74
C PRO A 714 -11.18 5.72 -6.62
N GLY A 715 -10.60 6.77 -6.04
CA GLY A 715 -9.16 6.89 -5.79
C GLY A 715 -8.32 7.26 -7.01
N ILE A 716 -8.93 7.49 -8.18
CA ILE A 716 -8.21 7.65 -9.45
C ILE A 716 -8.36 9.07 -9.99
N SER A 717 -7.22 9.74 -10.17
CA SER A 717 -7.12 10.98 -10.92
C SER A 717 -6.97 10.68 -12.41
N LYS A 718 -7.74 11.37 -13.27
CA LYS A 718 -7.57 11.22 -14.72
C LYS A 718 -6.20 11.67 -15.21
N TRP A 719 -5.69 12.74 -14.63
CA TRP A 719 -4.38 13.28 -14.92
C TRP A 719 -3.54 13.25 -13.65
N ALA A 720 -2.38 12.62 -13.72
CA ALA A 720 -1.35 12.65 -12.71
C ALA A 720 -0.01 12.97 -13.38
N LEU A 721 0.72 13.93 -12.83
CA LEU A 721 1.99 14.42 -13.38
C LEU A 721 3.04 14.50 -12.29
N SER A 722 4.30 14.28 -12.63
CA SER A 722 5.46 14.61 -11.80
C SER A 722 6.56 15.19 -12.66
N TRP A 723 7.20 16.25 -12.17
CA TRP A 723 8.27 16.92 -12.89
C TRP A 723 9.29 17.44 -11.90
N GLY A 724 10.47 17.69 -12.38
CA GLY A 724 11.53 18.28 -11.56
C GLY A 724 12.87 18.29 -12.24
N GLY A 725 13.85 18.70 -11.47
CA GLY A 725 15.22 18.73 -11.92
C GLY A 725 16.18 19.22 -10.86
N GLU A 726 17.44 19.12 -11.19
CA GLU A 726 18.55 19.61 -10.38
C GLU A 726 19.55 20.35 -11.26
N PHE A 727 19.91 21.53 -10.79
CA PHE A 727 21.01 22.31 -11.36
C PHE A 727 22.16 22.34 -10.37
N ASN A 728 23.37 22.07 -10.84
CA ASN A 728 24.58 22.05 -10.00
C ASN A 728 25.72 22.88 -10.63
N VAL A 729 26.51 23.44 -9.74
CA VAL A 729 27.68 24.27 -10.11
C VAL A 729 28.89 23.74 -9.34
N PRO A 730 30.02 23.45 -9.99
CA PRO A 730 31.26 23.11 -9.29
C PRO A 730 31.73 24.28 -8.39
N VAL A 731 32.02 23.97 -7.12
CA VAL A 731 32.53 24.94 -6.14
C VAL A 731 33.60 24.23 -5.32
N GLY A 732 34.86 24.67 -5.44
CA GLY A 732 36.01 24.00 -4.78
C GLY A 732 36.08 22.52 -5.20
N ASN A 733 36.18 21.64 -4.23
CA ASN A 733 36.24 20.18 -4.44
C ASN A 733 34.85 19.49 -4.49
N GLY A 734 33.77 20.27 -4.54
CA GLY A 734 32.40 19.75 -4.55
C GLY A 734 31.51 20.49 -5.56
N LYS A 735 30.19 20.33 -5.35
CA LYS A 735 29.14 20.93 -6.16
C LYS A 735 28.07 21.58 -5.28
N ALA A 736 27.83 22.88 -5.47
CA ALA A 736 26.61 23.50 -4.97
C ALA A 736 25.45 23.15 -5.90
N TYR A 737 24.27 22.89 -5.37
CA TYR A 737 23.11 22.51 -6.17
C TYR A 737 21.79 23.10 -5.64
N ILE A 738 20.82 23.22 -6.56
CA ILE A 738 19.42 23.48 -6.26
C ILE A 738 18.57 22.44 -7.00
N GLY A 739 17.63 21.86 -6.31
CA GLY A 739 16.69 20.88 -6.85
C GLY A 739 15.24 21.30 -6.59
N TYR A 740 14.38 21.04 -7.57
CA TYR A 740 12.94 21.26 -7.49
C TYR A 740 12.20 19.99 -7.93
N ASP A 741 11.14 19.63 -7.20
CA ASP A 741 10.24 18.52 -7.54
C ASP A 741 8.79 18.99 -7.41
N GLY A 742 7.99 18.75 -8.44
CA GLY A 742 6.58 19.04 -8.48
C GLY A 742 5.73 17.80 -8.79
N SER A 743 4.53 17.76 -8.27
CA SER A 743 3.53 16.76 -8.64
C SER A 743 2.14 17.37 -8.73
N TYR A 744 1.30 16.84 -9.62
CA TYR A 744 -0.09 17.24 -9.81
C TYR A 744 -1.00 16.02 -9.88
N ARG A 745 -2.17 16.14 -9.28
CA ARG A 745 -3.30 15.21 -9.42
C ARG A 745 -4.58 15.97 -9.73
N SER A 746 -5.29 15.56 -10.76
CA SER A 746 -6.62 16.10 -11.05
C SER A 746 -7.66 15.59 -10.05
N ARG A 747 -8.84 16.22 -9.97
CA ARG A 747 -9.97 15.83 -9.12
C ARG A 747 -10.27 14.33 -9.20
N PHE A 748 -10.55 13.71 -8.05
CA PHE A 748 -10.93 12.30 -7.91
C PHE A 748 -11.91 12.11 -6.76
N SER A 749 -12.64 11.01 -6.76
CA SER A 749 -13.55 10.64 -5.66
C SER A 749 -12.85 9.71 -4.68
N SER A 750 -13.05 9.91 -3.40
CA SER A 750 -12.58 9.01 -2.35
C SER A 750 -13.67 8.04 -1.84
N ASN A 751 -14.77 7.86 -2.60
CA ASN A 751 -15.89 7.03 -2.16
C ASN A 751 -16.31 6.00 -3.23
N PRO A 752 -16.44 4.70 -2.87
CA PRO A 752 -16.85 3.63 -3.79
C PRO A 752 -18.26 3.81 -4.37
N SER A 753 -19.20 4.42 -3.62
CA SER A 753 -20.57 4.66 -4.06
C SER A 753 -20.76 5.97 -4.80
N ARG A 754 -19.68 6.68 -5.13
CA ARG A 754 -19.69 7.92 -5.91
C ARG A 754 -20.46 9.08 -5.29
N SER A 755 -20.34 9.24 -3.97
CA SER A 755 -20.87 10.43 -3.29
C SER A 755 -20.29 11.73 -3.89
N ALA A 756 -21.16 12.69 -4.21
CA ALA A 756 -20.74 14.01 -4.69
C ALA A 756 -19.99 14.83 -3.62
N TYR A 757 -20.21 14.53 -2.35
CA TYR A 757 -19.58 15.21 -1.22
C TYR A 757 -18.20 14.67 -0.85
N MET A 758 -17.78 13.54 -1.43
CA MET A 758 -16.48 12.92 -1.15
C MET A 758 -15.51 13.04 -2.34
N ASP A 759 -15.73 14.01 -3.22
CA ASP A 759 -14.77 14.37 -4.23
C ASP A 759 -13.65 15.24 -3.63
N ILE A 760 -12.41 14.89 -3.94
CA ILE A 760 -11.21 15.64 -3.59
C ILE A 760 -10.82 16.50 -4.79
N ALA A 761 -10.68 17.82 -4.60
CA ALA A 761 -10.25 18.75 -5.64
C ALA A 761 -8.84 18.41 -6.14
N GLY A 762 -8.55 18.78 -7.38
CA GLY A 762 -7.20 18.66 -7.91
C GLY A 762 -6.22 19.55 -7.15
N TYR A 763 -4.99 19.04 -6.94
CA TYR A 763 -3.95 19.76 -6.22
C TYR A 763 -2.56 19.53 -6.81
N SER A 764 -1.66 20.48 -6.54
CA SER A 764 -0.25 20.42 -6.91
C SER A 764 0.63 20.58 -5.68
N LEU A 765 1.64 19.75 -5.53
CA LEU A 765 2.64 19.84 -4.47
C LEU A 765 3.98 20.20 -5.07
N SER A 766 4.70 21.10 -4.42
CA SER A 766 6.02 21.58 -4.84
C SER A 766 7.00 21.46 -3.70
N ASN A 767 8.19 20.93 -4.00
CA ASN A 767 9.28 20.75 -3.05
C ASN A 767 10.55 21.42 -3.58
N LEU A 768 11.33 21.98 -2.68
CA LEU A 768 12.59 22.65 -3.00
C LEU A 768 13.71 22.10 -2.10
N ARG A 769 14.91 21.94 -2.66
CA ARG A 769 16.11 21.65 -1.89
C ARG A 769 17.30 22.42 -2.45
N ALA A 770 18.23 22.81 -1.57
CA ALA A 770 19.48 23.44 -1.97
C ALA A 770 20.59 22.98 -1.02
N GLY A 771 21.77 22.76 -1.55
CA GLY A 771 22.85 22.20 -0.75
C GLY A 771 24.22 22.23 -1.45
N TYR A 772 25.16 21.58 -0.75
CA TYR A 772 26.51 21.38 -1.23
C TYR A 772 26.92 19.91 -0.99
N ARG A 773 27.48 19.27 -2.01
CA ARG A 773 27.94 17.90 -1.92
C ARG A 773 29.36 17.69 -2.45
N THR A 774 30.08 16.82 -1.78
CA THR A 774 31.36 16.24 -2.22
C THR A 774 31.21 14.73 -2.31
N ASP A 775 32.27 14.01 -2.62
CA ASP A 775 32.26 12.54 -2.59
C ASP A 775 32.05 11.97 -1.17
N LYS A 776 32.42 12.73 -0.14
CA LYS A 776 32.37 12.28 1.27
C LYS A 776 31.16 12.80 2.05
N PHE A 777 30.60 13.94 1.70
CA PHE A 777 29.45 14.49 2.41
C PHE A 777 28.49 15.25 1.51
N ASN A 778 27.23 15.32 1.93
CA ASN A 778 26.17 16.12 1.33
C ASN A 778 25.39 16.84 2.46
N VAL A 779 25.36 18.17 2.42
CA VAL A 779 24.55 18.99 3.34
C VAL A 779 23.56 19.82 2.56
N TYR A 780 22.29 19.78 2.95
CA TYR A 780 21.24 20.51 2.24
C TYR A 780 20.08 20.90 3.14
N GLY A 781 19.49 22.06 2.84
CA GLY A 781 18.18 22.45 3.33
C GLY A 781 17.08 22.03 2.36
N TRP A 782 15.90 21.76 2.88
CA TRP A 782 14.74 21.35 2.10
C TRP A 782 13.44 21.94 2.63
N VAL A 783 12.50 22.20 1.71
CA VAL A 783 11.11 22.59 2.01
C VAL A 783 10.19 21.71 1.17
N ARG A 784 9.23 21.05 1.80
CA ARG A 784 8.18 20.26 1.16
C ARG A 784 6.85 20.97 1.29
N ASN A 785 5.99 20.81 0.26
CA ASN A 785 4.75 21.56 0.14
C ASN A 785 5.00 23.09 0.30
N VAL A 786 5.90 23.63 -0.52
CA VAL A 786 6.42 25.01 -0.43
C VAL A 786 5.29 26.05 -0.33
N PHE A 787 4.19 25.84 -1.08
CA PHE A 787 3.06 26.75 -1.14
C PHE A 787 1.99 26.49 -0.07
N ASP A 788 2.25 25.56 0.87
CA ASP A 788 1.33 25.15 1.93
C ASP A 788 -0.06 24.76 1.39
N GLN A 789 -0.06 24.03 0.27
CA GLN A 789 -1.27 23.58 -0.40
C GLN A 789 -2.11 22.72 0.56
N HIS A 790 -3.33 23.15 0.81
CA HIS A 790 -4.32 22.38 1.56
C HIS A 790 -4.97 21.33 0.65
N TYR A 791 -4.98 20.07 1.09
CA TYR A 791 -5.60 18.96 0.37
C TYR A 791 -5.98 17.83 1.32
N PHE A 792 -6.93 17.00 0.87
CA PHE A 792 -7.26 15.76 1.57
C PHE A 792 -6.56 14.56 0.92
N GLU A 793 -6.06 13.66 1.74
CA GLU A 793 -5.65 12.31 1.30
C GLU A 793 -6.87 11.40 1.19
N LEU A 794 -7.87 11.60 2.06
CA LEU A 794 -9.06 10.77 2.18
C LEU A 794 -10.25 11.59 2.69
N LEU A 795 -11.45 11.28 2.17
CA LEU A 795 -12.76 11.67 2.72
C LEU A 795 -13.60 10.41 2.90
N SER A 796 -14.33 10.30 4.01
CA SER A 796 -15.27 9.21 4.30
C SER A 796 -16.52 9.68 5.00
N ALA A 797 -17.60 8.89 4.92
CA ALA A 797 -18.83 9.17 5.65
C ALA A 797 -18.76 8.58 7.05
N GLN A 798 -19.21 9.35 8.04
CA GLN A 798 -19.43 8.86 9.40
C GLN A 798 -20.55 7.80 9.44
N SER A 799 -20.44 6.85 10.36
CA SER A 799 -21.49 5.88 10.65
C SER A 799 -22.77 6.58 11.16
N GLY A 800 -23.95 5.99 10.91
CA GLY A 800 -25.24 6.52 11.30
C GLY A 800 -25.94 7.38 10.24
N SER A 801 -25.36 7.53 9.05
CA SER A 801 -25.94 8.29 7.93
C SER A 801 -26.39 9.70 8.33
N THR A 802 -25.61 10.36 9.18
CA THR A 802 -25.92 11.69 9.73
C THR A 802 -25.65 12.83 8.75
N GLY A 803 -24.93 12.54 7.68
CA GLY A 803 -24.46 13.57 6.73
C GLY A 803 -23.11 14.18 7.10
N LEU A 804 -22.44 13.74 8.17
CA LEU A 804 -21.09 14.15 8.45
C LEU A 804 -20.12 13.45 7.51
N ILE A 805 -19.31 14.22 6.79
CA ILE A 805 -18.13 13.77 6.04
C ILE A 805 -16.91 14.11 6.87
N VAL A 806 -16.08 13.12 7.11
CA VAL A 806 -14.81 13.24 7.82
C VAL A 806 -13.65 13.16 6.85
N GLY A 807 -12.53 13.80 7.16
CA GLY A 807 -11.38 13.87 6.28
C GLY A 807 -10.06 13.63 6.99
N GLN A 808 -9.10 13.13 6.21
CA GLN A 808 -7.70 13.06 6.57
C GLN A 808 -6.95 14.09 5.72
N PRO A 809 -6.55 15.24 6.30
CA PRO A 809 -5.77 16.22 5.56
C PRO A 809 -4.36 15.72 5.30
N GLY A 810 -3.80 16.09 4.15
CA GLY A 810 -2.40 15.83 3.82
C GLY A 810 -1.42 16.64 4.70
N ASP A 811 -0.14 16.32 4.62
CA ASP A 811 0.89 17.03 5.40
C ASP A 811 0.93 18.54 5.06
N PRO A 812 1.05 19.42 6.06
CA PRO A 812 1.30 20.86 5.84
C PRO A 812 2.71 21.08 5.31
N ARG A 813 3.08 22.34 5.08
CA ARG A 813 4.46 22.69 4.73
C ARG A 813 5.44 22.21 5.81
N THR A 814 6.42 21.41 5.38
CA THR A 814 7.53 20.97 6.23
C THR A 814 8.86 21.44 5.68
N TYR A 815 9.81 21.77 6.57
CA TYR A 815 11.14 22.22 6.21
C TYR A 815 12.18 21.70 7.19
N GLY A 816 13.41 21.63 6.73
CA GLY A 816 14.51 21.12 7.56
C GLY A 816 15.85 21.13 6.85
N ALA A 817 16.80 20.47 7.46
CA ALA A 817 18.15 20.28 6.94
C ALA A 817 18.58 18.82 7.10
N THR A 818 19.44 18.37 6.20
CA THR A 818 20.02 17.02 6.21
C THR A 818 21.51 17.10 6.01
N LEU A 819 22.24 16.31 6.79
CA LEU A 819 23.66 16.01 6.60
C LEU A 819 23.81 14.51 6.33
N ARG A 820 24.47 14.17 5.23
CA ARG A 820 24.88 12.79 4.89
C ARG A 820 26.38 12.74 4.77
N VAL A 821 26.99 11.72 5.37
CA VAL A 821 28.43 11.44 5.28
C VAL A 821 28.61 10.02 4.77
N SER A 822 29.56 9.84 3.83
CA SER A 822 29.92 8.54 3.26
C SER A 822 31.42 8.29 3.46
N PHE A 823 31.76 7.06 3.79
CA PHE A 823 33.10 6.60 4.09
C PHE A 823 33.51 5.43 3.21
#